data_c926b6f57c72bb0f9f4ac288b3cc7b99
#
_entry.id   c926b6f57c72bb0f9f4ac288b3cc7b99
#
_cell.length_a   1.000
_cell.length_b   1.000
_cell.length_c   1.000
_cell.angle_alpha   90.00
_cell.angle_beta   90.00
_cell.angle_gamma   90.00
#
_symmetry.space_group_name_H-M   'P 1'
#
loop_
_entity.id
_entity.type
_entity.pdbx_description
1 polymer ?
#
loop_
_entity_poly.entity_id
_entity_poly.type
_entity_poly.pdbx_seq_one_letter_code
_entity_poly.pdbx_strand_id
1 'polypeptide(L)'
;MKFSRDWLNDYVDLSDLSDDQLGVRLTEIGHAVESTEKHGDDTVFDLEITTNRVDAMSHIGMGRELAAALGRSRKDTATSAFAGAPSSAPPTIRIEAPEMCSRYTGLVIRNVAVKPSSPLVAKRLEEVGLRPINNIVDITNYVMVALGHPLHAFDLDRVSGQTIIVRRGETGESVKSLDGEMRKIDADTVVIADAQRPVGLGGIIGGFESEITSATKNVLLECAWFEPSIIRRTARRLGLKTDASYRFERRVDPNDTLAVITEAARMIVESGGGIAEAPIDVVASEVKPKSIRLRTEKLNEASAGSVGIGYALDLFRRLGFDTEQVHDGLLVTVPTYRGDIFEEMDLVEEVLRFFGLNNVPAMLPRVTTGDVRREATDIAEDAIRDVLIGCGLSEVINYSFIRPEWNALVSDEKPIAISNALSEAIAAMRLSLLPGMLDTVVFNRSYGTRDGGLFEVGRTYHRAGNGVREHHRIAVVLYGSIGTFWGDAKRPVDFFDIKGIVEQIAAKMHVDATFASSDQQWLRSGKRAIAWHGDRQIASVGFLAAEVLHAFGIKGDVAVADIDVEALIASSNSEWTMAPVARFPGVPMILALTHGRDLEYQRIVDAIRSFDVPYLHEVGLRDRFVPAESDDIIKTTLGMWYQAFDRSLTQDEIASHHHQLATRLAAMLPVKLL
;
A
#
# COMPACT_ATOMS: atom_id res chain seq x y z
N MET A 1 -9.17 -6.96 -18.74
CA MET A 1 -9.81 -6.49 -20.02
C MET A 1 -9.87 -7.66 -20.97
N LYS A 2 -11.04 -7.87 -21.60
CA LYS A 2 -11.29 -9.08 -22.43
C LYS A 2 -10.80 -8.93 -23.87
N PHE A 3 -10.11 -9.96 -24.36
CA PHE A 3 -9.60 -10.07 -25.72
C PHE A 3 -9.99 -11.41 -26.33
N SER A 4 -10.69 -11.37 -27.47
CA SER A 4 -11.02 -12.56 -28.25
C SER A 4 -9.81 -12.98 -29.09
N ARG A 5 -9.46 -14.27 -29.04
CA ARG A 5 -8.38 -14.85 -29.85
C ARG A 5 -8.67 -14.73 -31.35
N ASP A 6 -9.90 -15.04 -31.76
CA ASP A 6 -10.32 -14.94 -33.16
C ASP A 6 -10.19 -13.50 -33.66
N TRP A 7 -10.52 -12.53 -32.82
CA TRP A 7 -10.39 -11.12 -33.18
C TRP A 7 -8.91 -10.67 -33.22
N LEU A 8 -8.07 -11.12 -32.28
CA LEU A 8 -6.63 -10.87 -32.33
C LEU A 8 -5.99 -11.48 -33.59
N ASN A 9 -6.50 -12.61 -34.05
CA ASN A 9 -6.02 -13.26 -35.28
C ASN A 9 -6.27 -12.43 -36.55
N ASP A 10 -7.15 -11.43 -36.52
CA ASP A 10 -7.29 -10.46 -37.62
C ASP A 10 -6.06 -9.56 -37.77
N TYR A 11 -5.29 -9.34 -36.68
CA TYR A 11 -4.13 -8.45 -36.67
C TYR A 11 -2.79 -9.17 -36.74
N VAL A 12 -2.71 -10.40 -36.28
CA VAL A 12 -1.50 -11.24 -36.31
C VAL A 12 -1.90 -12.70 -36.42
N ASP A 13 -1.15 -13.49 -37.17
CA ASP A 13 -1.43 -14.91 -37.28
C ASP A 13 -1.09 -15.66 -35.99
N LEU A 14 -2.11 -16.30 -35.39
CA LEU A 14 -2.02 -17.04 -34.12
C LEU A 14 -2.37 -18.53 -34.30
N SER A 15 -2.53 -19.00 -35.55
CA SER A 15 -3.11 -20.31 -35.88
C SER A 15 -2.30 -21.51 -35.37
N ASP A 16 -0.98 -21.37 -35.21
CA ASP A 16 -0.05 -22.40 -34.77
C ASP A 16 0.19 -22.45 -33.27
N LEU A 17 -0.42 -21.53 -32.50
CA LEU A 17 -0.28 -21.47 -31.04
C LEU A 17 -1.49 -22.11 -30.35
N SER A 18 -1.25 -22.85 -29.28
CA SER A 18 -2.31 -23.20 -28.33
C SER A 18 -2.71 -21.98 -27.46
N ASP A 19 -3.89 -22.05 -26.81
CA ASP A 19 -4.33 -20.99 -25.88
C ASP A 19 -3.35 -20.80 -24.73
N ASP A 20 -2.82 -21.91 -24.19
CA ASP A 20 -1.81 -21.87 -23.11
C ASP A 20 -0.52 -21.19 -23.56
N GLN A 21 -0.04 -21.51 -24.77
CA GLN A 21 1.16 -20.87 -25.32
C GLN A 21 0.94 -19.37 -25.54
N LEU A 22 -0.23 -18.98 -26.03
CA LEU A 22 -0.60 -17.58 -26.20
C LEU A 22 -0.67 -16.85 -24.86
N GLY A 23 -1.32 -17.47 -23.86
CA GLY A 23 -1.42 -16.92 -22.50
C GLY A 23 -0.06 -16.72 -21.83
N VAL A 24 0.84 -17.69 -21.95
CA VAL A 24 2.23 -17.57 -21.47
C VAL A 24 2.93 -16.39 -22.16
N ARG A 25 2.82 -16.29 -23.49
CA ARG A 25 3.49 -15.22 -24.24
C ARG A 25 2.95 -13.83 -23.89
N LEU A 26 1.62 -13.69 -23.70
CA LEU A 26 1.01 -12.43 -23.24
C LEU A 26 1.56 -12.02 -21.86
N THR A 27 1.63 -12.97 -20.92
CA THR A 27 2.16 -12.72 -19.58
C THR A 27 3.64 -12.33 -19.60
N GLU A 28 4.46 -13.01 -20.42
CA GLU A 28 5.90 -12.73 -20.56
C GLU A 28 6.18 -11.30 -21.04
N ILE A 29 5.33 -10.74 -21.90
CA ILE A 29 5.48 -9.37 -22.39
C ILE A 29 4.76 -8.31 -21.52
N GLY A 30 4.31 -8.70 -20.33
CA GLY A 30 3.78 -7.78 -19.31
C GLY A 30 2.26 -7.60 -19.32
N HIS A 31 1.51 -8.48 -20.01
CA HIS A 31 0.04 -8.49 -19.99
C HIS A 31 -0.46 -9.76 -19.30
N ALA A 32 -0.57 -9.72 -17.98
CA ALA A 32 -0.91 -10.89 -17.18
C ALA A 32 -2.30 -11.43 -17.55
N VAL A 33 -2.40 -12.75 -17.77
CA VAL A 33 -3.68 -13.43 -17.99
C VAL A 33 -4.31 -13.74 -16.63
N GLU A 34 -5.42 -13.09 -16.30
CA GLU A 34 -6.16 -13.33 -15.07
C GLU A 34 -7.09 -14.54 -15.20
N SER A 35 -7.73 -14.67 -16.37
CA SER A 35 -8.59 -15.82 -16.66
C SER A 35 -8.75 -16.05 -18.17
N THR A 36 -9.20 -17.24 -18.54
CA THR A 36 -9.58 -17.61 -19.90
C THR A 36 -10.96 -18.23 -19.90
N GLU A 37 -11.81 -17.83 -20.86
CA GLU A 37 -13.16 -18.35 -21.03
C GLU A 37 -13.38 -18.85 -22.45
N LYS A 38 -14.10 -19.96 -22.62
CA LYS A 38 -14.49 -20.48 -23.94
C LYS A 38 -15.84 -19.91 -24.38
N HIS A 39 -15.88 -19.32 -25.57
CA HIS A 39 -17.09 -18.83 -26.21
C HIS A 39 -17.31 -19.56 -27.56
N GLY A 40 -17.93 -20.75 -27.51
CA GLY A 40 -18.00 -21.63 -28.67
C GLY A 40 -16.62 -22.12 -29.08
N ASP A 41 -16.20 -21.82 -30.29
CA ASP A 41 -14.87 -22.18 -30.82
C ASP A 41 -13.79 -21.15 -30.48
N ASP A 42 -14.19 -19.95 -30.00
CA ASP A 42 -13.25 -18.89 -29.61
C ASP A 42 -12.81 -18.99 -28.14
N THR A 43 -11.68 -18.39 -27.85
CA THR A 43 -11.15 -18.23 -26.49
C THR A 43 -10.99 -16.76 -26.16
N VAL A 44 -11.60 -16.32 -25.07
CA VAL A 44 -11.48 -14.96 -24.56
C VAL A 44 -10.52 -14.94 -23.37
N PHE A 45 -9.50 -14.11 -23.48
CA PHE A 45 -8.52 -13.85 -22.42
C PHE A 45 -8.91 -12.62 -21.65
N ASP A 46 -9.01 -12.71 -20.33
CA ASP A 46 -9.08 -11.52 -19.48
C ASP A 46 -7.67 -11.14 -19.05
N LEU A 47 -7.22 -9.97 -19.52
CA LEU A 47 -5.85 -9.49 -19.31
C LEU A 47 -5.83 -8.31 -18.34
N GLU A 48 -4.88 -8.32 -17.42
CA GLU A 48 -4.51 -7.13 -16.68
C GLU A 48 -3.63 -6.23 -17.56
N ILE A 49 -4.16 -5.07 -17.93
CA ILE A 49 -3.42 -4.05 -18.67
C ILE A 49 -3.03 -2.93 -17.72
N THR A 50 -1.73 -2.69 -17.56
CA THR A 50 -1.22 -1.65 -16.68
C THR A 50 -1.70 -0.25 -17.12
N THR A 51 -1.84 0.66 -16.19
CA THR A 51 -2.49 1.97 -16.42
C THR A 51 -1.74 2.88 -17.39
N ASN A 52 -0.45 2.64 -17.63
CA ASN A 52 0.39 3.35 -18.59
C ASN A 52 0.25 2.83 -20.03
N ARG A 53 -0.29 1.60 -20.22
CA ARG A 53 -0.35 0.92 -21.52
C ARG A 53 -1.73 1.04 -22.20
N VAL A 54 -2.21 2.28 -22.36
CA VAL A 54 -3.49 2.52 -23.07
C VAL A 54 -3.45 2.05 -24.54
N ASP A 55 -2.29 2.08 -25.16
CA ASP A 55 -2.08 1.55 -26.52
C ASP A 55 -2.46 0.06 -26.64
N ALA A 56 -2.21 -0.72 -25.58
CA ALA A 56 -2.57 -2.13 -25.48
C ALA A 56 -4.03 -2.38 -25.07
N MET A 57 -4.83 -1.34 -24.78
CA MET A 57 -6.26 -1.45 -24.43
C MET A 57 -7.16 -1.61 -25.67
N SER A 58 -6.63 -2.22 -26.73
CA SER A 58 -7.33 -2.47 -28.00
C SER A 58 -6.77 -3.71 -28.69
N HIS A 59 -7.57 -4.31 -29.57
CA HIS A 59 -7.13 -5.49 -30.32
C HIS A 59 -5.99 -5.18 -31.28
N ILE A 60 -5.99 -4.01 -31.93
CA ILE A 60 -4.88 -3.60 -32.81
C ILE A 60 -3.59 -3.35 -32.01
N GLY A 61 -3.69 -2.77 -30.81
CA GLY A 61 -2.54 -2.56 -29.94
C GLY A 61 -1.96 -3.87 -29.41
N MET A 62 -2.82 -4.76 -28.91
CA MET A 62 -2.42 -6.08 -28.46
C MET A 62 -1.88 -6.94 -29.63
N GLY A 63 -2.47 -6.82 -30.81
CA GLY A 63 -1.95 -7.44 -32.03
C GLY A 63 -0.55 -6.95 -32.40
N ARG A 64 -0.23 -5.66 -32.19
CA ARG A 64 1.11 -5.08 -32.36
C ARG A 64 2.12 -5.69 -31.38
N GLU A 65 1.74 -5.81 -30.12
CA GLU A 65 2.54 -6.44 -29.06
C GLU A 65 2.85 -7.90 -29.41
N LEU A 66 1.82 -8.67 -29.75
CA LEU A 66 1.97 -10.08 -30.13
C LEU A 66 2.80 -10.26 -31.40
N ALA A 67 2.59 -9.43 -32.44
CA ALA A 67 3.38 -9.47 -33.65
C ALA A 67 4.88 -9.25 -33.35
N ALA A 68 5.19 -8.26 -32.53
CA ALA A 68 6.57 -7.98 -32.11
C ALA A 68 7.17 -9.13 -31.28
N ALA A 69 6.40 -9.70 -30.34
CA ALA A 69 6.83 -10.80 -29.46
C ALA A 69 7.07 -12.11 -30.22
N LEU A 70 6.25 -12.38 -31.24
CA LEU A 70 6.33 -13.60 -32.05
C LEU A 70 7.26 -13.44 -33.25
N GLY A 71 7.81 -12.26 -33.52
CA GLY A 71 8.62 -11.98 -34.71
C GLY A 71 7.83 -12.10 -36.00
N ARG A 72 6.52 -11.80 -35.96
CA ARG A 72 5.60 -11.94 -37.11
C ARG A 72 5.27 -10.57 -37.69
N SER A 73 4.93 -10.55 -39.00
CA SER A 73 4.35 -9.37 -39.60
C SER A 73 2.94 -9.16 -39.10
N ARG A 74 2.61 -7.91 -38.81
CA ARG A 74 1.22 -7.52 -38.56
C ARG A 74 0.43 -7.65 -39.86
N LYS A 75 -0.78 -8.20 -39.79
CA LYS A 75 -1.72 -8.18 -40.91
C LYS A 75 -2.17 -6.76 -41.15
N ASP A 76 -2.03 -6.24 -42.35
CA ASP A 76 -2.54 -4.93 -42.71
C ASP A 76 -4.08 -4.98 -42.70
N THR A 77 -4.67 -4.45 -41.63
CA THR A 77 -6.08 -4.07 -41.67
C THR A 77 -6.14 -2.75 -42.41
N ALA A 78 -6.18 -2.84 -43.76
CA ALA A 78 -6.25 -1.66 -44.59
C ALA A 78 -7.50 -0.88 -44.22
N THR A 79 -7.32 0.22 -43.52
CA THR A 79 -8.32 1.29 -43.52
C THR A 79 -8.33 1.81 -44.95
N SER A 80 -9.26 1.27 -45.78
CA SER A 80 -9.43 1.78 -47.11
C SER A 80 -9.66 3.29 -47.03
N ALA A 81 -8.92 4.03 -47.85
CA ALA A 81 -9.03 5.50 -47.84
C ALA A 81 -10.47 5.89 -48.19
N PHE A 82 -11.28 6.09 -47.15
CA PHE A 82 -12.64 6.55 -47.28
C PHE A 82 -12.64 8.08 -47.35
N ALA A 83 -12.79 8.62 -48.55
CA ALA A 83 -12.64 10.05 -48.77
C ALA A 83 -13.87 10.89 -48.36
N GLY A 84 -15.03 10.28 -48.10
CA GLY A 84 -16.27 10.97 -47.83
C GLY A 84 -16.78 11.85 -49.01
N ALA A 85 -18.05 12.14 -49.03
CA ALA A 85 -18.64 13.07 -50.00
C ALA A 85 -18.42 14.54 -49.56
N PRO A 86 -18.25 15.49 -50.46
CA PRO A 86 -18.25 16.91 -50.09
C PRO A 86 -19.54 17.28 -49.38
N SER A 87 -19.44 17.96 -48.22
CA SER A 87 -20.60 18.43 -47.47
C SER A 87 -21.14 19.73 -48.08
N SER A 88 -22.47 19.80 -48.29
CA SER A 88 -23.12 21.03 -48.72
C SER A 88 -23.47 21.97 -47.55
N ALA A 89 -23.52 21.45 -46.33
CA ALA A 89 -23.82 22.18 -45.09
C ALA A 89 -23.12 21.49 -43.90
N PRO A 90 -21.79 21.65 -43.78
CA PRO A 90 -21.05 21.03 -42.70
C PRO A 90 -21.44 21.65 -41.35
N PRO A 91 -21.53 20.86 -40.26
CA PRO A 91 -21.72 21.40 -38.94
C PRO A 91 -20.52 22.26 -38.53
N THR A 92 -20.76 23.25 -37.68
CA THR A 92 -19.70 24.08 -37.13
C THR A 92 -19.12 23.38 -35.91
N ILE A 93 -17.77 23.19 -35.85
CA ILE A 93 -17.09 22.64 -34.69
C ILE A 93 -16.10 23.69 -34.17
N ARG A 94 -16.16 24.03 -32.88
CA ARG A 94 -15.28 24.99 -32.22
C ARG A 94 -14.72 24.41 -30.93
N ILE A 95 -13.43 24.62 -30.71
CA ILE A 95 -12.76 24.31 -29.44
C ILE A 95 -12.49 25.65 -28.75
N GLU A 96 -13.23 25.95 -27.68
CA GLU A 96 -13.08 27.16 -26.88
C GLU A 96 -12.15 26.93 -25.66
N ALA A 97 -11.87 25.67 -25.31
CA ALA A 97 -10.96 25.27 -24.23
C ALA A 97 -9.83 24.35 -24.77
N PRO A 98 -8.84 24.92 -25.49
CA PRO A 98 -7.77 24.13 -26.11
C PRO A 98 -6.89 23.37 -25.11
N GLU A 99 -6.80 23.82 -23.87
CA GLU A 99 -6.10 23.14 -22.79
C GLU A 99 -6.86 21.92 -22.25
N MET A 100 -8.13 21.79 -22.56
CA MET A 100 -8.96 20.63 -22.20
C MET A 100 -9.18 19.66 -23.36
N CYS A 101 -9.15 20.17 -24.59
CA CYS A 101 -9.34 19.40 -25.81
C CYS A 101 -8.38 19.91 -26.88
N SER A 102 -7.34 19.13 -27.22
CA SER A 102 -6.35 19.55 -28.23
C SER A 102 -6.80 19.26 -29.66
N ARG A 103 -7.70 18.31 -29.86
CA ARG A 103 -8.21 17.91 -31.16
C ARG A 103 -9.62 17.37 -31.06
N TYR A 104 -10.46 17.77 -32.02
CA TYR A 104 -11.82 17.26 -32.16
C TYR A 104 -12.13 17.03 -33.64
N THR A 105 -12.43 15.76 -33.96
CA THR A 105 -12.78 15.33 -35.32
C THR A 105 -14.24 14.95 -35.35
N GLY A 106 -15.01 15.56 -36.24
CA GLY A 106 -16.43 15.25 -36.49
C GLY A 106 -16.62 14.70 -37.89
N LEU A 107 -17.57 13.79 -38.06
CA LEU A 107 -17.96 13.26 -39.37
C LEU A 107 -19.47 13.04 -39.44
N VAL A 108 -20.12 13.54 -40.49
CA VAL A 108 -21.54 13.42 -40.68
C VAL A 108 -21.90 12.26 -41.59
N ILE A 109 -22.92 11.47 -41.22
CA ILE A 109 -23.53 10.44 -42.06
C ILE A 109 -25.00 10.79 -42.25
N ARG A 110 -25.39 11.03 -43.50
CA ARG A 110 -26.79 11.38 -43.87
C ARG A 110 -27.58 10.16 -44.31
N ASN A 111 -28.89 10.17 -44.00
CA ASN A 111 -29.83 9.14 -44.42
C ASN A 111 -29.45 7.70 -44.02
N VAL A 112 -28.93 7.55 -42.84
CA VAL A 112 -28.58 6.25 -42.25
C VAL A 112 -29.84 5.56 -41.69
N ALA A 113 -29.90 4.24 -41.76
CA ALA A 113 -30.94 3.42 -41.13
C ALA A 113 -30.41 2.81 -39.83
N VAL A 114 -31.04 3.16 -38.71
CA VAL A 114 -30.76 2.50 -37.41
C VAL A 114 -31.48 1.16 -37.37
N LYS A 115 -30.73 0.09 -37.14
CA LYS A 115 -31.22 -1.30 -37.11
C LYS A 115 -30.29 -2.17 -36.22
N PRO A 116 -30.63 -3.43 -35.92
CA PRO A 116 -29.73 -4.34 -35.23
C PRO A 116 -28.39 -4.49 -35.94
N SER A 117 -27.33 -4.67 -35.18
CA SER A 117 -25.97 -4.88 -35.68
C SER A 117 -25.82 -6.18 -36.46
N SER A 118 -24.79 -6.28 -37.29
CA SER A 118 -24.42 -7.54 -37.95
C SER A 118 -24.08 -8.61 -36.92
N PRO A 119 -24.32 -9.91 -37.23
CA PRO A 119 -24.00 -10.99 -36.30
C PRO A 119 -22.54 -11.00 -35.83
N LEU A 120 -21.60 -10.62 -36.71
CA LEU A 120 -20.18 -10.54 -36.36
C LEU A 120 -19.89 -9.45 -35.33
N VAL A 121 -20.42 -8.24 -35.52
CA VAL A 121 -20.25 -7.12 -34.59
C VAL A 121 -20.89 -7.44 -33.24
N ALA A 122 -22.10 -7.97 -33.25
CA ALA A 122 -22.81 -8.36 -32.02
C ALA A 122 -22.05 -9.43 -31.24
N LYS A 123 -21.63 -10.51 -31.92
CA LYS A 123 -20.84 -11.61 -31.32
C LYS A 123 -19.57 -11.07 -30.63
N ARG A 124 -18.76 -10.28 -31.36
CA ARG A 124 -17.48 -9.76 -30.82
C ARG A 124 -17.67 -8.82 -29.63
N LEU A 125 -18.72 -8.02 -29.64
CA LEU A 125 -19.04 -7.17 -28.48
C LEU A 125 -19.45 -8.00 -27.27
N GLU A 126 -20.31 -9.01 -27.44
CA GLU A 126 -20.73 -9.92 -26.37
C GLU A 126 -19.53 -10.68 -25.77
N GLU A 127 -18.60 -11.16 -26.60
CA GLU A 127 -17.38 -11.83 -26.16
C GLU A 127 -16.51 -10.96 -25.25
N VAL A 128 -16.43 -9.65 -25.51
CA VAL A 128 -15.70 -8.71 -24.67
C VAL A 128 -16.54 -8.10 -23.55
N GLY A 129 -17.81 -8.56 -23.37
CA GLY A 129 -18.68 -8.17 -22.28
C GLY A 129 -19.54 -6.92 -22.54
N LEU A 130 -19.65 -6.47 -23.79
CA LEU A 130 -20.49 -5.34 -24.18
C LEU A 130 -21.82 -5.84 -24.78
N ARG A 131 -22.93 -5.22 -24.35
CA ARG A 131 -24.25 -5.58 -24.84
C ARG A 131 -24.57 -4.84 -26.12
N PRO A 132 -24.93 -5.52 -27.23
CA PRO A 132 -25.41 -4.88 -28.47
C PRO A 132 -26.71 -4.10 -28.28
N ILE A 133 -26.82 -2.93 -28.92
CA ILE A 133 -27.95 -2.01 -28.84
C ILE A 133 -28.50 -1.76 -30.26
N ASN A 134 -27.69 -1.17 -31.13
CA ASN A 134 -28.00 -0.90 -32.54
C ASN A 134 -26.72 -0.70 -33.34
N ASN A 135 -26.81 -0.77 -34.66
CA ASN A 135 -25.66 -0.71 -35.56
C ASN A 135 -24.84 0.59 -35.47
N ILE A 136 -25.37 1.70 -34.95
CA ILE A 136 -24.61 2.94 -34.79
C ILE A 136 -23.77 2.87 -33.51
N VAL A 137 -24.42 2.66 -32.35
CA VAL A 137 -23.77 2.59 -31.04
C VAL A 137 -22.83 1.40 -30.96
N ASP A 138 -23.19 0.26 -31.52
CA ASP A 138 -22.37 -0.94 -31.48
C ASP A 138 -21.12 -0.78 -32.32
N ILE A 139 -21.17 -0.09 -33.48
CA ILE A 139 -19.98 0.19 -34.28
C ILE A 139 -19.06 1.16 -33.56
N THR A 140 -19.57 2.19 -32.86
CA THR A 140 -18.70 3.06 -32.04
C THR A 140 -17.99 2.28 -30.94
N ASN A 141 -18.68 1.37 -30.26
CA ASN A 141 -18.08 0.47 -29.27
C ASN A 141 -17.12 -0.54 -29.89
N TYR A 142 -17.47 -1.13 -31.02
CA TYR A 142 -16.61 -2.06 -31.73
C TYR A 142 -15.28 -1.40 -32.13
N VAL A 143 -15.34 -0.21 -32.73
CA VAL A 143 -14.14 0.53 -33.13
C VAL A 143 -13.30 0.96 -31.92
N MET A 144 -13.93 1.35 -30.81
CA MET A 144 -13.22 1.62 -29.56
C MET A 144 -12.44 0.39 -29.06
N VAL A 145 -13.05 -0.78 -29.08
CA VAL A 145 -12.38 -2.04 -28.65
C VAL A 145 -11.35 -2.51 -29.67
N ALA A 146 -11.63 -2.31 -30.96
CA ALA A 146 -10.72 -2.68 -32.05
C ALA A 146 -9.48 -1.79 -32.11
N LEU A 147 -9.67 -0.47 -32.10
CA LEU A 147 -8.62 0.53 -32.38
C LEU A 147 -8.15 1.29 -31.15
N GLY A 148 -8.90 1.27 -30.03
CA GLY A 148 -8.47 1.85 -28.74
C GLY A 148 -8.94 3.29 -28.48
N HIS A 149 -9.57 3.95 -29.45
CA HIS A 149 -10.05 5.33 -29.32
C HIS A 149 -11.58 5.36 -29.18
N PRO A 150 -12.13 5.93 -28.07
CA PRO A 150 -13.56 6.06 -27.91
C PRO A 150 -14.19 7.04 -28.90
N LEU A 151 -15.37 6.68 -29.39
CA LEU A 151 -16.19 7.53 -30.25
C LEU A 151 -17.54 7.80 -29.57
N HIS A 152 -18.17 8.91 -29.97
CA HIS A 152 -19.56 9.17 -29.65
C HIS A 152 -20.37 9.46 -30.93
N ALA A 153 -21.66 9.17 -30.89
CA ALA A 153 -22.58 9.42 -31.98
C ALA A 153 -23.75 10.25 -31.48
N PHE A 154 -23.96 11.42 -32.12
CA PHE A 154 -25.11 12.29 -31.88
C PHE A 154 -26.14 12.15 -32.98
N ASP A 155 -27.42 12.24 -32.63
CA ASP A 155 -28.50 12.55 -33.58
C ASP A 155 -28.34 14.02 -34.03
N LEU A 156 -27.84 14.25 -35.23
CA LEU A 156 -27.50 15.59 -35.73
C LEU A 156 -28.72 16.49 -35.79
N ASP A 157 -29.91 15.93 -36.03
CA ASP A 157 -31.16 16.71 -36.13
C ASP A 157 -31.61 17.24 -34.75
N ARG A 158 -31.03 16.70 -33.66
CA ARG A 158 -31.25 17.15 -32.27
C ARG A 158 -30.14 18.06 -31.73
N VAL A 159 -29.08 18.30 -32.51
CA VAL A 159 -28.01 19.25 -32.19
C VAL A 159 -28.39 20.63 -32.68
N SER A 160 -28.68 21.54 -31.76
CA SER A 160 -29.14 22.89 -32.06
C SER A 160 -28.10 23.67 -32.86
N GLY A 161 -28.57 24.28 -33.99
CA GLY A 161 -27.71 25.05 -34.89
C GLY A 161 -26.67 24.22 -35.65
N GLN A 162 -26.77 22.88 -35.61
CA GLN A 162 -25.74 21.97 -36.14
C GLN A 162 -24.31 22.43 -35.74
N THR A 163 -24.17 22.78 -34.46
CA THR A 163 -22.93 23.33 -33.91
C THR A 163 -22.49 22.52 -32.72
N ILE A 164 -21.20 22.19 -32.66
CA ILE A 164 -20.52 21.61 -31.49
C ILE A 164 -19.53 22.62 -30.96
N ILE A 165 -19.60 22.86 -29.66
CA ILE A 165 -18.70 23.73 -28.92
C ILE A 165 -18.08 22.94 -27.79
N VAL A 166 -16.76 22.74 -27.84
CA VAL A 166 -16.01 22.13 -26.73
C VAL A 166 -15.53 23.23 -25.83
N ARG A 167 -16.06 23.30 -24.62
CA ARG A 167 -15.79 24.38 -23.68
C ARG A 167 -15.68 23.91 -22.23
N ARG A 168 -15.28 24.82 -21.37
CA ARG A 168 -15.42 24.61 -19.92
C ARG A 168 -16.86 24.61 -19.49
N GLY A 169 -17.17 23.84 -18.48
CA GLY A 169 -18.46 23.90 -17.83
C GLY A 169 -18.67 25.21 -17.07
N GLU A 170 -19.92 25.63 -16.91
CA GLU A 170 -20.32 26.78 -16.13
C GLU A 170 -20.89 26.36 -14.77
N THR A 171 -20.61 27.13 -13.73
CA THR A 171 -21.12 26.85 -12.38
C THR A 171 -22.65 26.95 -12.35
N GLY A 172 -23.31 25.88 -11.91
CA GLY A 172 -24.76 25.78 -11.85
C GLY A 172 -25.40 25.15 -13.09
N GLU A 173 -24.62 24.87 -14.12
CA GLU A 173 -25.04 24.14 -15.30
C GLU A 173 -25.23 22.64 -14.98
N SER A 174 -26.08 21.97 -15.73
CA SER A 174 -26.31 20.54 -15.60
C SER A 174 -26.64 19.89 -16.94
N VAL A 175 -26.34 18.61 -17.06
CA VAL A 175 -26.72 17.79 -18.23
C VAL A 175 -27.41 16.51 -17.76
N LYS A 176 -28.43 16.08 -18.46
CA LYS A 176 -29.02 14.76 -18.32
C LYS A 176 -28.18 13.78 -19.14
N SER A 177 -27.47 12.89 -18.48
CA SER A 177 -26.63 11.88 -19.14
C SER A 177 -27.44 10.69 -19.68
N LEU A 178 -26.80 9.86 -20.53
CA LEU A 178 -27.43 8.70 -21.18
C LEU A 178 -28.01 7.68 -20.20
N ASP A 179 -27.49 7.60 -18.96
CA ASP A 179 -28.06 6.78 -17.90
C ASP A 179 -29.30 7.36 -17.21
N GLY A 180 -29.78 8.51 -17.70
CA GLY A 180 -31.01 9.18 -17.22
C GLY A 180 -30.79 10.12 -16.03
N GLU A 181 -29.61 10.19 -15.46
CA GLU A 181 -29.28 10.98 -14.28
C GLU A 181 -28.90 12.44 -14.61
N MET A 182 -29.30 13.36 -13.73
CA MET A 182 -28.88 14.77 -13.83
C MET A 182 -27.51 14.97 -13.24
N ARG A 183 -26.52 15.38 -14.04
CA ARG A 183 -25.14 15.61 -13.62
C ARG A 183 -24.84 17.09 -13.48
N LYS A 184 -24.35 17.49 -12.30
CA LYS A 184 -23.89 18.88 -12.06
C LYS A 184 -22.54 19.10 -12.71
N ILE A 185 -22.44 20.23 -13.40
CA ILE A 185 -21.26 20.67 -14.13
C ILE A 185 -20.54 21.75 -13.30
N ASP A 186 -19.23 21.80 -13.39
CA ASP A 186 -18.38 22.83 -12.83
C ASP A 186 -17.30 23.28 -13.86
N ALA A 187 -16.53 24.29 -13.53
CA ALA A 187 -15.53 24.86 -14.41
C ALA A 187 -14.37 23.89 -14.78
N ASP A 188 -14.20 22.80 -14.03
CA ASP A 188 -13.19 21.76 -14.33
C ASP A 188 -13.75 20.64 -15.24
N THR A 189 -14.99 20.75 -15.67
CA THR A 189 -15.64 19.77 -16.55
C THR A 189 -15.47 20.15 -18.01
N VAL A 190 -15.07 19.19 -18.85
CA VAL A 190 -15.15 19.33 -20.32
C VAL A 190 -16.59 19.14 -20.74
N VAL A 191 -17.18 20.16 -21.33
CA VAL A 191 -18.56 20.13 -21.83
C VAL A 191 -18.55 20.14 -23.36
N ILE A 192 -19.29 19.18 -23.93
CA ILE A 192 -19.69 19.23 -25.32
C ILE A 192 -21.05 19.92 -25.34
N ALA A 193 -21.14 21.09 -25.95
CA ALA A 193 -22.37 21.86 -26.04
C ALA A 193 -22.78 22.05 -27.52
N ASP A 194 -24.10 22.22 -27.74
CA ASP A 194 -24.62 22.75 -29.00
C ASP A 194 -24.77 24.28 -28.89
N ALA A 195 -25.47 24.90 -29.83
CA ALA A 195 -25.67 26.34 -29.81
C ALA A 195 -26.55 26.86 -28.63
N GLN A 196 -27.17 25.97 -27.85
CA GLN A 196 -28.12 26.35 -26.80
C GLN A 196 -27.83 25.73 -25.44
N ARG A 197 -27.26 24.50 -25.38
CA ARG A 197 -27.13 23.72 -24.13
C ARG A 197 -26.03 22.68 -24.19
N PRO A 198 -25.63 22.12 -23.03
CA PRO A 198 -24.79 20.94 -22.97
C PRO A 198 -25.46 19.72 -23.61
N VAL A 199 -24.73 18.99 -24.44
CA VAL A 199 -25.16 17.74 -25.10
C VAL A 199 -24.29 16.55 -24.68
N GLY A 200 -23.29 16.73 -23.81
CA GLY A 200 -22.49 15.67 -23.27
C GLY A 200 -21.37 16.17 -22.35
N LEU A 201 -20.80 15.25 -21.59
CA LEU A 201 -19.58 15.43 -20.81
C LEU A 201 -18.43 14.81 -21.61
N GLY A 202 -17.55 15.66 -22.15
CA GLY A 202 -16.48 15.25 -23.06
C GLY A 202 -15.62 14.14 -22.46
N GLY A 203 -15.45 13.05 -23.18
CA GLY A 203 -14.65 11.89 -22.79
C GLY A 203 -15.23 11.04 -21.64
N ILE A 204 -16.42 11.33 -21.13
CA ILE A 204 -17.04 10.63 -19.99
C ILE A 204 -18.35 9.96 -20.38
N ILE A 205 -19.38 10.74 -20.74
CA ILE A 205 -20.72 10.22 -21.08
C ILE A 205 -21.49 11.21 -21.94
N GLY A 206 -22.19 10.71 -22.97
CA GLY A 206 -23.08 11.52 -23.81
C GLY A 206 -24.33 12.00 -23.09
N GLY A 207 -25.00 12.99 -23.67
CA GLY A 207 -26.27 13.51 -23.19
C GLY A 207 -27.47 12.73 -23.73
N PHE A 208 -28.49 12.57 -22.91
CA PHE A 208 -29.72 11.84 -23.21
C PHE A 208 -30.50 12.45 -24.40
N GLU A 209 -30.52 13.78 -24.51
CA GLU A 209 -31.38 14.47 -25.46
C GLU A 209 -30.85 14.43 -26.90
N SER A 210 -29.58 14.13 -27.11
CA SER A 210 -28.91 13.98 -28.40
C SER A 210 -28.61 12.53 -28.77
N GLU A 211 -29.19 11.56 -28.05
CA GLU A 211 -28.91 10.12 -28.24
C GLU A 211 -29.46 9.61 -29.59
N ILE A 212 -28.81 8.57 -30.10
CA ILE A 212 -29.28 7.82 -31.29
C ILE A 212 -30.53 7.01 -30.95
N THR A 213 -31.58 7.23 -31.73
CA THR A 213 -32.84 6.49 -31.60
C THR A 213 -33.19 5.76 -32.91
N SER A 214 -34.18 4.89 -32.90
CA SER A 214 -34.66 4.23 -34.12
C SER A 214 -35.19 5.20 -35.22
N ALA A 215 -35.49 6.45 -34.85
CA ALA A 215 -35.94 7.49 -35.77
C ALA A 215 -34.81 8.32 -36.38
N THR A 216 -33.59 8.22 -35.83
CA THR A 216 -32.43 8.99 -36.29
C THR A 216 -32.10 8.70 -37.75
N LYS A 217 -31.88 9.77 -38.54
CA LYS A 217 -31.50 9.71 -39.95
C LYS A 217 -30.16 10.32 -40.25
N ASN A 218 -29.76 11.33 -39.48
CA ASN A 218 -28.52 12.02 -39.67
C ASN A 218 -27.69 11.90 -38.39
N VAL A 219 -26.48 11.34 -38.52
CA VAL A 219 -25.57 11.06 -37.41
C VAL A 219 -24.34 11.96 -37.51
N LEU A 220 -23.98 12.61 -36.41
CA LEU A 220 -22.65 13.21 -36.24
C LEU A 220 -21.83 12.31 -35.35
N LEU A 221 -20.73 11.76 -35.90
CA LEU A 221 -19.73 11.06 -35.15
C LEU A 221 -18.74 12.06 -34.51
N GLU A 222 -18.32 11.76 -33.30
CA GLU A 222 -17.25 12.43 -32.56
C GLU A 222 -16.09 11.49 -32.35
N CYS A 223 -14.87 11.96 -32.64
CA CYS A 223 -13.63 11.35 -32.18
C CYS A 223 -12.69 12.48 -31.74
N ALA A 224 -12.36 12.54 -30.45
CA ALA A 224 -11.66 13.69 -29.89
C ALA A 224 -10.56 13.26 -28.92
N TRP A 225 -9.62 14.15 -28.65
CA TRP A 225 -8.65 13.98 -27.58
C TRP A 225 -8.91 14.98 -26.46
N PHE A 226 -9.01 14.45 -25.23
CA PHE A 226 -9.25 15.25 -24.02
C PHE A 226 -8.08 15.11 -23.06
N GLU A 227 -7.83 16.18 -22.28
CA GLU A 227 -6.75 16.20 -21.27
C GLU A 227 -7.01 15.14 -20.18
N PRO A 228 -6.17 14.11 -20.07
CA PRO A 228 -6.41 12.94 -19.20
C PRO A 228 -6.64 13.29 -17.74
N SER A 229 -5.89 14.26 -17.22
CA SER A 229 -6.00 14.69 -15.82
C SER A 229 -7.36 15.27 -15.46
N ILE A 230 -7.97 15.98 -16.42
CA ILE A 230 -9.31 16.58 -16.29
C ILE A 230 -10.37 15.51 -16.33
N ILE A 231 -10.29 14.58 -17.29
CA ILE A 231 -11.23 13.45 -17.40
C ILE A 231 -11.20 12.64 -16.11
N ARG A 232 -10.03 12.29 -15.60
CA ARG A 232 -9.87 11.53 -14.36
C ARG A 232 -10.51 12.23 -13.15
N ARG A 233 -10.25 13.54 -12.97
CA ARG A 233 -10.84 14.30 -11.86
C ARG A 233 -12.35 14.37 -11.95
N THR A 234 -12.87 14.69 -13.14
CA THR A 234 -14.32 14.80 -13.37
C THR A 234 -15.02 13.46 -13.21
N ALA A 235 -14.52 12.38 -13.80
CA ALA A 235 -15.08 11.04 -13.69
C ALA A 235 -15.14 10.58 -12.21
N ARG A 236 -14.05 10.80 -11.46
CA ARG A 236 -13.98 10.48 -10.02
C ARG A 236 -14.98 11.30 -9.19
N ARG A 237 -15.08 12.61 -9.45
CA ARG A 237 -16.03 13.50 -8.75
C ARG A 237 -17.47 13.11 -8.98
N LEU A 238 -17.81 12.71 -10.21
CA LEU A 238 -19.17 12.31 -10.59
C LEU A 238 -19.49 10.84 -10.26
N GLY A 239 -18.48 10.07 -9.80
CA GLY A 239 -18.63 8.62 -9.56
C GLY A 239 -18.89 7.81 -10.83
N LEU A 240 -18.46 8.31 -12.00
CA LEU A 240 -18.65 7.69 -13.29
C LEU A 240 -17.40 6.93 -13.73
N LYS A 241 -17.58 5.68 -14.12
CA LYS A 241 -16.53 4.85 -14.71
C LYS A 241 -17.09 4.20 -15.97
N THR A 242 -16.75 4.77 -17.12
CA THR A 242 -17.16 4.26 -18.44
C THR A 242 -15.95 3.75 -19.20
N ASP A 243 -16.16 2.91 -20.23
CA ASP A 243 -15.08 2.45 -21.12
C ASP A 243 -14.36 3.61 -21.83
N ALA A 244 -15.10 4.68 -22.13
CA ALA A 244 -14.55 5.90 -22.69
C ALA A 244 -13.66 6.65 -21.67
N SER A 245 -14.21 6.95 -20.47
CA SER A 245 -13.44 7.65 -19.44
C SER A 245 -12.19 6.87 -19.00
N TYR A 246 -12.28 5.55 -18.96
CA TYR A 246 -11.16 4.67 -18.62
C TYR A 246 -10.00 4.77 -19.60
N ARG A 247 -10.28 4.98 -20.90
CA ARG A 247 -9.25 5.18 -21.93
C ARG A 247 -8.76 6.61 -21.97
N PHE A 248 -9.67 7.61 -21.98
CA PHE A 248 -9.28 9.02 -22.02
C PHE A 248 -8.44 9.47 -20.82
N GLU A 249 -8.74 8.99 -19.61
CA GLU A 249 -7.95 9.34 -18.42
C GLU A 249 -6.52 8.77 -18.45
N ARG A 250 -6.19 7.89 -19.43
CA ARG A 250 -4.89 7.23 -19.62
C ARG A 250 -4.15 7.68 -20.87
N ARG A 251 -4.65 8.67 -21.57
CA ARG A 251 -4.02 9.30 -22.75
C ARG A 251 -4.11 8.44 -24.03
N VAL A 252 -5.27 8.43 -24.68
CA VAL A 252 -5.43 7.89 -26.04
C VAL A 252 -4.56 8.65 -27.06
N ASP A 253 -4.31 8.05 -28.22
CA ASP A 253 -3.51 8.70 -29.27
C ASP A 253 -4.21 9.95 -29.84
N PRO A 254 -3.62 11.16 -29.79
CA PRO A 254 -4.21 12.36 -30.35
C PRO A 254 -4.20 12.38 -31.88
N ASN A 255 -3.42 11.52 -32.53
CA ASN A 255 -3.18 11.57 -33.97
C ASN A 255 -3.95 10.52 -34.80
N ASP A 256 -4.64 9.60 -34.15
CA ASP A 256 -5.42 8.55 -34.84
C ASP A 256 -6.89 8.90 -35.11
N THR A 257 -7.38 10.05 -34.62
CA THR A 257 -8.80 10.45 -34.67
C THR A 257 -9.40 10.37 -36.06
N LEU A 258 -8.66 10.81 -37.11
CA LEU A 258 -9.12 10.73 -38.50
C LEU A 258 -9.25 9.30 -39.00
N ALA A 259 -8.30 8.44 -38.68
CA ALA A 259 -8.34 7.04 -39.10
C ALA A 259 -9.49 6.28 -38.40
N VAL A 260 -9.65 6.52 -37.09
CA VAL A 260 -10.67 5.90 -36.25
C VAL A 260 -12.08 6.29 -36.68
N ILE A 261 -12.35 7.60 -36.86
CA ILE A 261 -13.67 8.09 -37.25
C ILE A 261 -14.06 7.66 -38.67
N THR A 262 -13.06 7.60 -39.57
CA THR A 262 -13.26 7.14 -40.96
C THR A 262 -13.63 5.66 -41.01
N GLU A 263 -12.97 4.81 -40.20
CA GLU A 263 -13.32 3.39 -40.11
C GLU A 263 -14.73 3.19 -39.53
N ALA A 264 -15.08 3.91 -38.47
CA ALA A 264 -16.44 3.88 -37.90
C ALA A 264 -17.48 4.29 -38.93
N ALA A 265 -17.23 5.36 -39.69
CA ALA A 265 -18.14 5.83 -40.72
C ALA A 265 -18.31 4.81 -41.88
N ARG A 266 -17.22 4.19 -42.34
CA ARG A 266 -17.24 3.10 -43.33
C ARG A 266 -18.14 1.96 -42.87
N MET A 267 -17.94 1.47 -41.65
CA MET A 267 -18.71 0.36 -41.07
C MET A 267 -20.22 0.73 -40.93
N ILE A 268 -20.50 1.96 -40.50
CA ILE A 268 -21.88 2.46 -40.36
C ILE A 268 -22.58 2.50 -41.74
N VAL A 269 -21.91 3.03 -42.76
CA VAL A 269 -22.47 3.08 -44.13
C VAL A 269 -22.67 1.66 -44.68
N GLU A 270 -21.74 0.76 -44.49
CA GLU A 270 -21.89 -0.65 -44.89
C GLU A 270 -23.10 -1.33 -44.19
N SER A 271 -23.27 -1.05 -42.90
CA SER A 271 -24.36 -1.66 -42.14
C SER A 271 -25.71 -0.97 -42.34
N GLY A 272 -25.77 0.36 -42.30
CA GLY A 272 -26.98 1.17 -42.25
C GLY A 272 -27.31 1.92 -43.55
N GLY A 273 -26.45 1.87 -44.56
CA GLY A 273 -26.52 2.72 -45.74
C GLY A 273 -26.23 4.18 -45.40
N GLY A 274 -26.66 5.07 -46.27
CA GLY A 274 -26.44 6.51 -46.10
C GLY A 274 -25.17 7.00 -46.83
N ILE A 275 -24.89 8.27 -46.65
CA ILE A 275 -23.77 8.96 -47.30
C ILE A 275 -22.93 9.63 -46.20
N ALA A 276 -21.70 9.19 -46.06
CA ALA A 276 -20.75 9.86 -45.15
C ALA A 276 -20.09 11.06 -45.85
N GLU A 277 -20.09 12.18 -45.17
CA GLU A 277 -19.42 13.43 -45.59
C GLU A 277 -17.93 13.41 -45.25
N ALA A 278 -17.16 14.32 -45.83
CA ALA A 278 -15.75 14.47 -45.48
C ALA A 278 -15.58 14.84 -43.99
N PRO A 279 -14.62 14.29 -43.28
CA PRO A 279 -14.40 14.61 -41.88
C PRO A 279 -14.01 16.08 -41.69
N ILE A 280 -14.45 16.66 -40.58
CA ILE A 280 -14.08 18.00 -40.10
C ILE A 280 -13.10 17.79 -38.97
N ASP A 281 -11.86 18.23 -39.15
CA ASP A 281 -10.80 18.04 -38.16
C ASP A 281 -10.34 19.38 -37.62
N VAL A 282 -10.60 19.65 -36.33
CA VAL A 282 -10.22 20.88 -35.64
C VAL A 282 -9.07 20.56 -34.69
N VAL A 283 -7.89 21.09 -35.00
CA VAL A 283 -6.66 20.92 -34.22
C VAL A 283 -6.33 22.22 -33.51
N ALA A 284 -6.52 22.26 -32.19
CA ALA A 284 -6.18 23.42 -31.36
C ALA A 284 -4.72 23.38 -30.89
N SER A 285 -4.16 22.17 -30.71
CA SER A 285 -2.74 21.97 -30.36
C SER A 285 -2.23 20.68 -30.99
N GLU A 286 -1.17 20.81 -31.76
CA GLU A 286 -0.52 19.67 -32.44
C GLU A 286 0.36 18.89 -31.46
N VAL A 287 0.20 17.57 -31.40
CA VAL A 287 1.07 16.65 -30.63
C VAL A 287 2.02 15.97 -31.59
N LYS A 288 3.32 16.21 -31.40
CA LYS A 288 4.39 15.63 -32.23
C LYS A 288 5.04 14.43 -31.55
N PRO A 289 5.47 13.41 -32.31
CA PRO A 289 6.31 12.36 -31.81
C PRO A 289 7.57 12.91 -31.13
N LYS A 290 8.01 12.26 -30.05
CA LYS A 290 9.25 12.59 -29.36
C LYS A 290 10.38 11.71 -29.83
N SER A 291 11.59 12.27 -29.99
CA SER A 291 12.80 11.49 -30.24
C SER A 291 13.61 11.37 -28.95
N ILE A 292 13.92 10.14 -28.56
CA ILE A 292 14.66 9.79 -27.35
C ILE A 292 15.90 9.00 -27.75
N ARG A 293 17.05 9.34 -27.16
CA ARG A 293 18.32 8.65 -27.40
C ARG A 293 18.43 7.45 -26.46
N LEU A 294 18.65 6.26 -27.02
CA LEU A 294 19.02 5.05 -26.30
C LEU A 294 20.52 4.80 -26.47
N ARG A 295 21.30 4.98 -25.42
CA ARG A 295 22.74 4.70 -25.42
C ARG A 295 23.01 3.21 -25.28
N THR A 296 23.97 2.70 -26.03
CA THR A 296 24.42 1.31 -25.93
C THR A 296 24.94 0.97 -24.54
N GLU A 297 25.65 1.90 -23.92
CA GLU A 297 26.16 1.73 -22.55
C GLU A 297 25.03 1.53 -21.54
N LYS A 298 23.96 2.35 -21.62
CA LYS A 298 22.81 2.27 -20.71
C LYS A 298 22.06 0.96 -20.86
N LEU A 299 21.86 0.50 -22.10
CA LEU A 299 21.25 -0.79 -22.36
C LEU A 299 22.11 -1.95 -21.81
N ASN A 300 23.44 -1.89 -22.02
CA ASN A 300 24.37 -2.89 -21.49
C ASN A 300 24.38 -2.91 -19.97
N GLU A 301 24.36 -1.76 -19.32
CA GLU A 301 24.29 -1.65 -17.86
C GLU A 301 23.02 -2.33 -17.31
N ALA A 302 21.86 -2.02 -17.88
CA ALA A 302 20.56 -2.55 -17.43
C ALA A 302 20.39 -4.04 -17.75
N SER A 303 20.95 -4.51 -18.85
CA SER A 303 20.85 -5.91 -19.30
C SER A 303 21.99 -6.79 -18.82
N ALA A 304 22.94 -6.27 -18.03
CA ALA A 304 24.19 -6.95 -17.71
C ALA A 304 24.96 -7.44 -18.98
N GLY A 305 24.83 -6.71 -20.08
CA GLY A 305 25.44 -7.05 -21.38
C GLY A 305 24.79 -8.21 -22.12
N SER A 306 23.62 -8.70 -21.67
CA SER A 306 22.96 -9.87 -22.29
C SER A 306 22.21 -9.55 -23.58
N VAL A 307 21.87 -8.27 -23.82
CA VAL A 307 21.16 -7.84 -25.04
C VAL A 307 21.90 -6.70 -25.74
N GLY A 308 22.13 -6.86 -27.04
CA GLY A 308 22.84 -5.85 -27.82
C GLY A 308 21.91 -4.84 -28.50
N ILE A 309 22.48 -3.70 -28.91
CA ILE A 309 21.75 -2.60 -29.56
C ILE A 309 21.07 -3.02 -30.86
N GLY A 310 21.60 -4.06 -31.57
CA GLY A 310 20.99 -4.62 -32.79
C GLY A 310 19.62 -5.27 -32.51
N TYR A 311 19.47 -5.94 -31.38
CA TYR A 311 18.17 -6.47 -30.93
C TYR A 311 17.17 -5.34 -30.68
N ALA A 312 17.60 -4.28 -30.00
CA ALA A 312 16.77 -3.11 -29.74
C ALA A 312 16.29 -2.44 -31.04
N LEU A 313 17.18 -2.29 -32.02
CA LEU A 313 16.86 -1.73 -33.33
C LEU A 313 15.78 -2.56 -34.05
N ASP A 314 15.94 -3.87 -34.08
CA ASP A 314 14.97 -4.78 -34.71
C ASP A 314 13.62 -4.78 -33.98
N LEU A 315 13.65 -4.80 -32.66
CA LEU A 315 12.45 -4.74 -31.83
C LEU A 315 11.65 -3.46 -32.07
N PHE A 316 12.30 -2.28 -32.02
CA PHE A 316 11.61 -1.01 -32.21
C PHE A 316 10.95 -0.90 -33.58
N ARG A 317 11.61 -1.44 -34.63
CA ARG A 317 11.00 -1.51 -35.96
C ARG A 317 9.75 -2.40 -35.97
N ARG A 318 9.79 -3.56 -35.30
CA ARG A 318 8.62 -4.45 -35.18
C ARG A 318 7.48 -3.78 -34.40
N LEU A 319 7.80 -2.96 -33.39
CA LEU A 319 6.83 -2.17 -32.64
C LEU A 319 6.31 -0.94 -33.41
N GLY A 320 6.88 -0.61 -34.57
CA GLY A 320 6.49 0.53 -35.39
C GLY A 320 7.12 1.86 -34.94
N PHE A 321 8.26 1.82 -34.27
CA PHE A 321 9.02 3.03 -33.91
C PHE A 321 10.01 3.34 -35.02
N ASP A 322 10.11 4.61 -35.39
CA ASP A 322 11.15 5.06 -36.29
C ASP A 322 12.48 5.14 -35.54
N THR A 323 13.53 4.61 -36.15
CA THR A 323 14.84 4.50 -35.50
C THR A 323 15.96 4.92 -36.44
N GLU A 324 16.86 5.78 -35.92
CA GLU A 324 18.10 6.17 -36.58
C GLU A 324 19.29 5.69 -35.73
N GLN A 325 20.29 5.09 -36.42
CA GLN A 325 21.51 4.68 -35.73
C GLN A 325 22.45 5.88 -35.58
N VAL A 326 22.87 6.15 -34.34
CA VAL A 326 23.80 7.22 -33.98
C VAL A 326 25.12 6.65 -33.45
N HIS A 327 26.13 7.49 -33.28
CA HIS A 327 27.49 7.03 -32.93
C HIS A 327 27.54 6.11 -31.69
N ASP A 328 26.71 6.35 -30.68
CA ASP A 328 26.76 5.65 -29.38
C ASP A 328 25.44 4.92 -29.03
N GLY A 329 24.55 4.73 -30.01
CA GLY A 329 23.29 4.04 -29.77
C GLY A 329 22.26 4.26 -30.88
N LEU A 330 21.01 4.49 -30.46
CA LEU A 330 19.86 4.75 -31.34
C LEU A 330 19.20 6.08 -30.97
N LEU A 331 18.76 6.81 -31.97
CA LEU A 331 17.75 7.85 -31.80
C LEU A 331 16.39 7.22 -32.17
N VAL A 332 15.49 7.13 -31.19
CA VAL A 332 14.20 6.47 -31.33
C VAL A 332 13.10 7.51 -31.33
N THR A 333 12.35 7.60 -32.41
CA THR A 333 11.15 8.45 -32.50
C THR A 333 9.95 7.64 -32.02
N VAL A 334 9.42 8.03 -30.88
CA VAL A 334 8.33 7.34 -30.19
C VAL A 334 6.99 7.72 -30.82
N PRO A 335 6.19 6.76 -31.32
CA PRO A 335 4.85 7.05 -31.85
C PRO A 335 3.93 7.64 -30.78
N THR A 336 2.98 8.47 -31.20
CA THR A 336 2.09 9.19 -30.27
C THR A 336 1.11 8.30 -29.50
N TYR A 337 0.84 7.07 -29.97
CA TYR A 337 0.09 6.08 -29.21
C TYR A 337 0.84 5.52 -28.00
N ARG A 338 2.17 5.68 -27.91
CA ARG A 338 2.98 5.34 -26.74
C ARG A 338 3.17 6.58 -25.85
N GLY A 339 2.07 6.98 -25.25
CA GLY A 339 2.03 8.12 -24.32
C GLY A 339 2.75 7.91 -22.99
N ASP A 340 3.31 6.74 -22.76
CA ASP A 340 4.02 6.28 -21.57
C ASP A 340 5.55 6.39 -21.67
N ILE A 341 6.10 6.54 -22.87
CA ILE A 341 7.55 6.59 -23.10
C ILE A 341 8.03 8.05 -23.14
N PHE A 342 8.81 8.44 -22.14
CA PHE A 342 9.32 9.81 -21.96
C PHE A 342 10.84 9.89 -21.84
N GLU A 343 11.49 8.83 -21.34
CA GLU A 343 12.89 8.80 -20.96
C GLU A 343 13.63 7.60 -21.58
N GLU A 344 14.95 7.63 -21.53
CA GLU A 344 15.82 6.54 -22.01
C GLU A 344 15.51 5.19 -21.34
N MET A 345 15.17 5.23 -20.02
CA MET A 345 14.85 4.01 -19.28
C MET A 345 13.57 3.34 -19.76
N ASP A 346 12.59 4.11 -20.25
CA ASP A 346 11.37 3.54 -20.82
C ASP A 346 11.67 2.74 -22.09
N LEU A 347 12.66 3.20 -22.89
CA LEU A 347 13.14 2.43 -24.05
C LEU A 347 13.91 1.17 -23.63
N VAL A 348 14.69 1.24 -22.56
CA VAL A 348 15.35 0.07 -21.96
C VAL A 348 14.34 -0.94 -21.45
N GLU A 349 13.27 -0.49 -20.76
CA GLU A 349 12.17 -1.34 -20.32
C GLU A 349 11.54 -2.10 -21.49
N GLU A 350 11.23 -1.41 -22.60
CA GLU A 350 10.70 -2.04 -23.79
C GLU A 350 11.61 -3.15 -24.31
N VAL A 351 12.91 -2.89 -24.39
CA VAL A 351 13.86 -3.92 -24.84
C VAL A 351 13.91 -5.11 -23.91
N LEU A 352 13.98 -4.90 -22.61
CA LEU A 352 14.06 -5.97 -21.60
C LEU A 352 12.78 -6.78 -21.50
N ARG A 353 11.63 -6.14 -21.61
CA ARG A 353 10.31 -6.76 -21.60
C ARG A 353 10.15 -7.82 -22.68
N PHE A 354 10.57 -7.50 -23.92
CA PHE A 354 10.52 -8.43 -25.03
C PHE A 354 11.69 -9.44 -25.08
N PHE A 355 12.85 -9.03 -24.59
CA PHE A 355 13.98 -9.96 -24.45
C PHE A 355 13.69 -11.04 -23.40
N GLY A 356 12.88 -10.70 -22.40
CA GLY A 356 12.52 -11.55 -21.26
C GLY A 356 13.48 -11.36 -20.09
N LEU A 357 12.95 -10.90 -18.97
CA LEU A 357 13.73 -10.62 -17.75
C LEU A 357 14.45 -11.86 -17.22
N ASN A 358 13.90 -13.06 -17.46
CA ASN A 358 14.54 -14.33 -17.10
C ASN A 358 15.85 -14.61 -17.87
N ASN A 359 16.07 -13.93 -18.99
CA ASN A 359 17.29 -14.04 -19.79
C ASN A 359 18.39 -13.06 -19.33
N VAL A 360 18.06 -12.15 -18.40
CA VAL A 360 19.02 -11.20 -17.84
C VAL A 360 19.67 -11.83 -16.61
N PRO A 361 21.01 -11.99 -16.56
CA PRO A 361 21.67 -12.60 -15.42
C PRO A 361 21.56 -11.71 -14.18
N ALA A 362 21.28 -12.33 -13.02
CA ALA A 362 21.30 -11.65 -11.76
C ALA A 362 22.74 -11.24 -11.40
N MET A 363 22.96 -9.96 -11.18
CA MET A 363 24.26 -9.43 -10.77
C MET A 363 24.15 -8.66 -9.46
N LEU A 364 25.14 -8.80 -8.60
CA LEU A 364 25.23 -7.97 -7.40
C LEU A 364 25.55 -6.53 -7.82
N PRO A 365 24.86 -5.54 -7.25
CA PRO A 365 25.15 -4.14 -7.53
C PRO A 365 26.57 -3.81 -7.04
N ARG A 366 27.31 -3.01 -7.82
CA ARG A 366 28.55 -2.41 -7.35
C ARG A 366 28.22 -1.27 -6.41
N VAL A 367 28.48 -1.47 -5.13
CA VAL A 367 28.31 -0.43 -4.11
C VAL A 367 29.68 0.03 -3.62
N THR A 368 29.86 1.34 -3.52
CA THR A 368 31.00 1.86 -2.78
C THR A 368 30.71 1.62 -1.31
N THR A 369 31.58 0.85 -0.63
CA THR A 369 31.49 0.67 0.82
C THR A 369 31.77 2.00 1.47
N GLY A 370 30.74 2.66 1.95
CA GLY A 370 30.82 3.84 2.78
C GLY A 370 30.58 3.49 4.25
N ASP A 371 30.79 4.46 5.14
CA ASP A 371 30.38 4.35 6.54
C ASP A 371 28.85 4.33 6.64
N VAL A 372 28.24 3.18 6.39
CA VAL A 372 26.83 2.96 6.69
C VAL A 372 26.72 2.77 8.19
N ARG A 373 26.34 3.82 8.90
CA ARG A 373 26.02 3.74 10.33
C ARG A 373 24.55 3.39 10.47
N ARG A 374 24.28 2.37 11.26
CA ARG A 374 22.91 2.06 11.67
C ARG A 374 22.45 3.13 12.66
N GLU A 375 21.20 3.51 12.56
CA GLU A 375 20.57 4.41 13.52
C GLU A 375 20.58 3.79 14.93
N ALA A 376 20.72 4.64 15.96
CA ALA A 376 20.73 4.17 17.36
C ALA A 376 19.42 3.45 17.71
N THR A 377 18.32 3.87 17.13
CA THR A 377 17.00 3.25 17.30
C THR A 377 16.98 1.82 16.77
N ASP A 378 17.51 1.58 15.55
CA ASP A 378 17.54 0.25 14.94
C ASP A 378 18.41 -0.71 15.77
N ILE A 379 19.54 -0.23 16.28
CA ILE A 379 20.42 -1.01 17.14
C ILE A 379 19.73 -1.38 18.45
N ALA A 380 19.03 -0.43 19.05
CA ALA A 380 18.29 -0.64 20.30
C ALA A 380 17.13 -1.62 20.09
N GLU A 381 16.34 -1.44 19.05
CA GLU A 381 15.23 -2.32 18.72
C GLU A 381 15.67 -3.77 18.51
N ASP A 382 16.77 -3.99 17.76
CA ASP A 382 17.31 -5.34 17.56
C ASP A 382 17.81 -5.96 18.86
N ALA A 383 18.53 -5.18 19.68
CA ALA A 383 18.99 -5.66 20.97
C ALA A 383 17.84 -6.04 21.92
N ILE A 384 16.74 -5.31 21.86
CA ILE A 384 15.54 -5.61 22.67
C ILE A 384 14.79 -6.81 22.08
N ARG A 385 14.66 -6.96 20.75
CA ARG A 385 14.11 -8.16 20.10
C ARG A 385 14.83 -9.43 20.57
N ASP A 386 16.16 -9.39 20.57
CA ASP A 386 16.97 -10.52 21.02
C ASP A 386 16.65 -10.92 22.46
N VAL A 387 16.46 -9.95 23.35
CA VAL A 387 16.05 -10.21 24.74
C VAL A 387 14.67 -10.84 24.77
N LEU A 388 13.70 -10.29 24.05
CA LEU A 388 12.31 -10.75 24.06
C LEU A 388 12.18 -12.17 23.47
N ILE A 389 12.88 -12.47 22.39
CA ILE A 389 13.00 -13.82 21.81
C ILE A 389 13.66 -14.77 22.82
N GLY A 390 14.72 -14.32 23.47
CA GLY A 390 15.41 -15.07 24.53
C GLY A 390 14.52 -15.37 25.75
N CYS A 391 13.52 -14.54 26.02
CA CYS A 391 12.47 -14.79 27.03
C CYS A 391 11.38 -15.75 26.54
N GLY A 392 11.46 -16.27 25.31
CA GLY A 392 10.49 -17.20 24.73
C GLY A 392 9.23 -16.53 24.18
N LEU A 393 9.29 -15.25 23.82
CA LEU A 393 8.17 -14.51 23.25
C LEU A 393 8.20 -14.57 21.72
N SER A 394 7.02 -14.46 21.09
CA SER A 394 6.85 -14.40 19.64
C SER A 394 6.56 -12.96 19.21
N GLU A 395 7.26 -12.48 18.18
CA GLU A 395 6.99 -11.19 17.57
C GLU A 395 5.70 -11.23 16.74
N VAL A 396 4.90 -10.17 16.85
CA VAL A 396 3.70 -9.96 16.03
C VAL A 396 3.75 -8.58 15.39
N ILE A 397 3.09 -8.46 14.24
CA ILE A 397 2.95 -7.19 13.53
C ILE A 397 1.46 -6.96 13.29
N ASN A 398 0.94 -5.88 13.88
CA ASN A 398 -0.46 -5.49 13.76
C ASN A 398 -0.62 -4.23 12.93
N TYR A 399 -1.83 -3.99 12.41
CA TYR A 399 -2.15 -2.77 11.68
C TYR A 399 -1.99 -1.53 12.55
N SER A 400 -1.47 -0.46 11.95
CA SER A 400 -1.41 0.88 12.56
C SER A 400 -2.78 1.56 12.60
N PHE A 401 -3.74 1.06 11.83
CA PHE A 401 -5.12 1.53 11.77
C PHE A 401 -6.00 0.61 12.62
N ILE A 402 -6.72 1.18 13.56
CA ILE A 402 -7.57 0.44 14.50
C ILE A 402 -8.94 1.12 14.65
N ARG A 403 -9.84 0.48 15.37
CA ARG A 403 -11.12 1.06 15.79
C ARG A 403 -10.87 2.27 16.72
N PRO A 404 -11.54 3.39 16.50
CA PRO A 404 -11.38 4.57 17.36
C PRO A 404 -11.61 4.29 18.86
N GLU A 405 -12.61 3.47 19.19
CA GLU A 405 -12.97 3.09 20.54
C GLU A 405 -11.89 2.28 21.27
N TRP A 406 -11.03 1.55 20.56
CA TRP A 406 -9.93 0.80 21.18
C TRP A 406 -8.84 1.72 21.73
N ASN A 407 -8.63 2.88 21.10
CA ASN A 407 -7.69 3.89 21.63
C ASN A 407 -8.14 4.40 23.00
N ALA A 408 -9.44 4.63 23.20
CA ALA A 408 -9.99 5.15 24.46
C ALA A 408 -9.85 4.17 25.64
N LEU A 409 -9.55 2.88 25.38
CA LEU A 409 -9.32 1.89 26.43
C LEU A 409 -7.93 2.03 27.09
N VAL A 410 -6.97 2.66 26.40
CA VAL A 410 -5.56 2.71 26.82
C VAL A 410 -4.98 4.12 26.81
N SER A 411 -5.73 5.12 26.38
CA SER A 411 -5.28 6.52 26.32
C SER A 411 -6.46 7.48 26.37
N ASP A 412 -6.29 8.61 27.03
CA ASP A 412 -7.26 9.72 27.05
C ASP A 412 -7.08 10.68 25.86
N GLU A 413 -6.05 10.48 25.04
CA GLU A 413 -5.78 11.32 23.88
C GLU A 413 -6.79 11.05 22.75
N LYS A 414 -7.12 12.11 22.01
CA LYS A 414 -7.97 11.97 20.82
C LYS A 414 -7.14 11.42 19.65
N PRO A 415 -7.48 10.24 19.11
CA PRO A 415 -6.73 9.65 18.02
C PRO A 415 -6.84 10.46 16.72
N ILE A 416 -5.91 10.22 15.81
CA ILE A 416 -5.94 10.77 14.47
C ILE A 416 -6.90 9.94 13.63
N ALA A 417 -7.96 10.56 13.16
CA ALA A 417 -8.97 9.91 12.31
C ALA A 417 -8.48 9.82 10.86
N ILE A 418 -8.81 8.72 10.18
CA ILE A 418 -8.57 8.52 8.75
C ILE A 418 -9.77 9.10 7.99
N SER A 419 -9.51 10.05 7.09
CA SER A 419 -10.57 10.77 6.37
C SER A 419 -11.37 9.91 5.39
N ASN A 420 -10.78 8.85 4.87
CA ASN A 420 -11.38 7.95 3.88
C ASN A 420 -11.16 6.48 4.26
N ALA A 421 -11.40 6.13 5.52
CA ALA A 421 -11.25 4.77 6.02
C ALA A 421 -12.10 3.77 5.22
N LEU A 422 -11.52 2.61 4.90
CA LEU A 422 -12.23 1.53 4.19
C LEU A 422 -13.35 0.90 5.02
N SER A 423 -13.23 0.95 6.36
CA SER A 423 -14.24 0.49 7.30
C SER A 423 -14.07 1.18 8.65
N GLU A 424 -15.09 1.12 9.51
CA GLU A 424 -15.02 1.59 10.89
C GLU A 424 -13.95 0.86 11.73
N ALA A 425 -13.63 -0.38 11.36
CA ALA A 425 -12.63 -1.19 12.04
C ALA A 425 -11.19 -0.65 11.91
N ILE A 426 -10.94 0.23 10.95
CA ILE A 426 -9.62 0.81 10.65
C ILE A 426 -9.69 2.33 10.45
N ALA A 427 -10.52 3.00 11.23
CA ALA A 427 -10.85 4.42 11.05
C ALA A 427 -9.95 5.39 11.83
N ALA A 428 -9.03 4.91 12.66
CA ALA A 428 -8.12 5.76 13.43
C ALA A 428 -6.70 5.19 13.52
N MET A 429 -5.72 6.07 13.66
CA MET A 429 -4.34 5.68 13.96
C MET A 429 -4.25 5.23 15.44
N ARG A 430 -3.42 4.21 15.71
CA ARG A 430 -3.18 3.67 17.05
C ARG A 430 -2.35 4.61 17.92
N LEU A 431 -2.81 4.84 19.15
CA LEU A 431 -2.09 5.55 20.22
C LEU A 431 -1.24 4.59 21.08
N SER A 432 -1.50 3.29 21.00
CA SER A 432 -0.74 2.22 21.68
C SER A 432 -0.72 0.97 20.80
N LEU A 433 0.29 0.11 20.97
CA LEU A 433 0.38 -1.20 20.32
C LEU A 433 -0.55 -2.23 20.97
N LEU A 434 -0.92 -2.01 22.24
CA LEU A 434 -1.69 -2.98 23.05
C LEU A 434 -3.02 -3.41 22.41
N PRO A 435 -3.86 -2.52 21.87
CA PRO A 435 -5.15 -2.95 21.29
C PRO A 435 -5.00 -3.98 20.17
N GLY A 436 -4.08 -3.78 19.24
CA GLY A 436 -3.80 -4.73 18.17
C GLY A 436 -3.28 -6.07 18.68
N MET A 437 -2.41 -6.03 19.70
CA MET A 437 -1.89 -7.24 20.34
C MET A 437 -2.97 -8.01 21.08
N LEU A 438 -3.93 -7.33 21.72
CA LEU A 438 -5.06 -7.97 22.40
C LEU A 438 -6.00 -8.65 21.41
N ASP A 439 -6.22 -8.07 20.25
CA ASP A 439 -6.96 -8.70 19.15
C ASP A 439 -6.23 -9.98 18.67
N THR A 440 -4.91 -9.92 18.56
CA THR A 440 -4.07 -11.11 18.27
C THR A 440 -4.19 -12.19 19.34
N VAL A 441 -4.24 -11.82 20.62
CA VAL A 441 -4.47 -12.79 21.72
C VAL A 441 -5.85 -13.46 21.57
N VAL A 442 -6.89 -12.69 21.25
CA VAL A 442 -8.25 -13.22 21.00
C VAL A 442 -8.23 -14.20 19.84
N PHE A 443 -7.59 -13.80 18.74
CA PHE A 443 -7.43 -14.64 17.55
C PHE A 443 -6.73 -15.97 17.91
N ASN A 444 -5.56 -15.93 18.54
CA ASN A 444 -4.79 -17.10 18.91
C ASN A 444 -5.56 -18.03 19.86
N ARG A 445 -6.29 -17.47 20.82
CA ARG A 445 -7.13 -18.24 21.73
C ARG A 445 -8.28 -18.96 21.01
N SER A 446 -8.86 -18.35 19.99
CA SER A 446 -9.92 -18.97 19.18
C SER A 446 -9.42 -20.20 18.41
N TYR A 447 -8.11 -20.26 18.12
CA TYR A 447 -7.42 -21.39 17.49
C TYR A 447 -6.77 -22.34 18.51
N GLY A 448 -7.05 -22.18 19.81
CA GLY A 448 -6.65 -23.13 20.84
C GLY A 448 -5.36 -22.77 21.59
N THR A 449 -4.64 -21.70 21.24
CA THR A 449 -3.44 -21.24 21.97
C THR A 449 -3.84 -20.47 23.22
N ARG A 450 -3.91 -21.19 24.35
CA ARG A 450 -4.42 -20.64 25.63
C ARG A 450 -3.37 -19.91 26.45
N ASP A 451 -2.11 -20.29 26.28
CA ASP A 451 -0.96 -19.79 27.04
C ASP A 451 0.03 -19.19 26.03
N GLY A 452 0.67 -18.06 26.35
CA GLY A 452 1.67 -17.47 25.45
C GLY A 452 2.20 -16.12 25.89
N GLY A 453 3.26 -15.72 25.20
CA GLY A 453 3.87 -14.40 25.28
C GLY A 453 4.09 -13.83 23.89
N LEU A 454 3.63 -12.61 23.68
CA LEU A 454 3.74 -11.90 22.42
C LEU A 454 4.45 -10.55 22.66
N PHE A 455 5.15 -10.06 21.64
CA PHE A 455 5.64 -8.70 21.64
C PHE A 455 5.48 -8.07 20.24
N GLU A 456 5.39 -6.75 20.21
CA GLU A 456 5.40 -5.96 18.97
C GLU A 456 6.36 -4.78 19.12
N VAL A 457 7.22 -4.59 18.13
CA VAL A 457 8.03 -3.39 17.96
C VAL A 457 7.38 -2.55 16.87
N GLY A 458 6.98 -1.32 17.19
CA GLY A 458 6.22 -0.52 16.24
C GLY A 458 6.11 0.94 16.62
N ARG A 459 5.32 1.67 15.84
CA ARG A 459 5.08 3.10 16.04
C ARG A 459 3.67 3.38 16.48
N THR A 460 3.53 4.40 17.32
CA THR A 460 2.25 5.01 17.72
C THR A 460 2.21 6.45 17.22
N TYR A 461 1.00 7.00 17.04
CA TYR A 461 0.80 8.23 16.30
C TYR A 461 0.00 9.23 17.12
N HIS A 462 0.62 10.35 17.46
CA HIS A 462 0.09 11.36 18.36
C HIS A 462 -0.04 12.72 17.68
N ARG A 463 -0.99 13.55 18.12
CA ARG A 463 -1.10 14.91 17.61
C ARG A 463 0.00 15.78 18.19
N ALA A 464 0.68 16.56 17.33
CA ALA A 464 1.69 17.53 17.75
C ALA A 464 1.45 18.85 17.01
N GLY A 465 0.74 19.78 17.68
CA GLY A 465 0.32 21.02 17.05
C GLY A 465 -0.52 20.76 15.80
N ASN A 466 -0.08 21.25 14.62
CA ASN A 466 -0.74 21.01 13.34
C ASN A 466 -0.24 19.75 12.61
N GLY A 467 0.67 18.98 13.22
CA GLY A 467 1.27 17.78 12.64
C GLY A 467 0.99 16.51 13.42
N VAL A 468 1.74 15.47 13.04
CA VAL A 468 1.72 14.15 13.67
C VAL A 468 3.12 13.88 14.20
N ARG A 469 3.21 13.35 15.41
CA ARG A 469 4.43 12.80 15.99
C ARG A 469 4.32 11.29 16.08
N GLU A 470 5.32 10.60 15.58
CA GLU A 470 5.48 9.16 15.73
C GLU A 470 6.38 8.88 16.94
N HIS A 471 6.01 7.87 17.74
CA HIS A 471 6.84 7.37 18.83
C HIS A 471 7.16 5.91 18.61
N HIS A 472 8.41 5.56 18.82
CA HIS A 472 8.86 4.17 18.81
C HIS A 472 8.50 3.50 20.13
N ARG A 473 7.69 2.45 20.05
CA ARG A 473 7.19 1.72 21.22
C ARG A 473 7.43 0.23 21.07
N ILE A 474 7.57 -0.43 22.21
CA ILE A 474 7.53 -1.88 22.29
C ILE A 474 6.46 -2.26 23.29
N ALA A 475 5.57 -3.15 22.87
CA ALA A 475 4.60 -3.71 23.79
C ALA A 475 4.84 -5.21 23.96
N VAL A 476 4.63 -5.68 25.17
CA VAL A 476 4.72 -7.09 25.56
C VAL A 476 3.42 -7.52 26.20
N VAL A 477 2.94 -8.71 25.85
CA VAL A 477 1.70 -9.29 26.39
C VAL A 477 1.99 -10.73 26.81
N LEU A 478 1.69 -11.05 28.07
CA LEU A 478 1.74 -12.41 28.61
C LEU A 478 0.33 -12.84 29.02
N TYR A 479 -0.08 -14.05 28.65
CA TYR A 479 -1.39 -14.58 28.99
C TYR A 479 -1.36 -16.09 29.29
N GLY A 480 -2.26 -16.54 30.16
CA GLY A 480 -2.39 -17.94 30.54
C GLY A 480 -1.34 -18.37 31.58
N SER A 481 -0.54 -19.37 31.28
CA SER A 481 0.41 -19.97 32.20
C SER A 481 1.81 -20.03 31.62
N ILE A 482 2.81 -20.01 32.50
CA ILE A 482 4.23 -20.28 32.23
C ILE A 482 4.57 -21.70 32.69
N GLY A 483 5.67 -22.28 32.17
CA GLY A 483 6.07 -23.65 32.42
C GLY A 483 5.36 -24.61 31.47
N THR A 484 5.52 -24.39 30.17
CA THR A 484 4.89 -25.20 29.12
C THR A 484 5.76 -26.38 28.65
N PHE A 485 7.04 -26.43 29.09
CA PHE A 485 7.94 -27.52 28.76
C PHE A 485 7.70 -28.74 29.63
N TRP A 486 8.03 -29.90 29.08
CA TRP A 486 7.96 -31.17 29.79
C TRP A 486 8.86 -31.11 31.04
N GLY A 487 8.26 -31.35 32.21
CA GLY A 487 8.97 -31.30 33.49
C GLY A 487 8.87 -29.99 34.26
N ASP A 488 8.38 -28.90 33.66
CA ASP A 488 8.17 -27.62 34.37
C ASP A 488 6.89 -27.65 35.23
N ALA A 489 6.94 -27.02 36.38
CA ALA A 489 5.73 -26.74 37.17
C ALA A 489 4.93 -25.61 36.50
N LYS A 490 3.79 -26.00 35.90
CA LYS A 490 2.89 -25.02 35.28
C LYS A 490 2.27 -24.09 36.33
N ARG A 491 2.43 -22.78 36.18
CA ARG A 491 1.83 -21.76 37.02
C ARG A 491 1.22 -20.63 36.19
N PRO A 492 0.19 -19.93 36.69
CA PRO A 492 -0.30 -18.73 36.03
C PRO A 492 0.78 -17.64 35.90
N VAL A 493 0.66 -16.84 34.84
CA VAL A 493 1.47 -15.62 34.68
C VAL A 493 1.23 -14.69 35.86
N ASP A 494 2.29 -14.12 36.43
CA ASP A 494 2.20 -13.15 37.49
C ASP A 494 2.85 -11.78 37.14
N PHE A 495 2.77 -10.82 38.08
CA PHE A 495 3.31 -9.48 37.89
C PHE A 495 4.84 -9.49 37.74
N PHE A 496 5.51 -10.43 38.40
CA PHE A 496 6.97 -10.47 38.37
C PHE A 496 7.51 -11.02 37.05
N ASP A 497 6.72 -11.79 36.31
CA ASP A 497 7.10 -12.29 34.98
C ASP A 497 7.24 -11.11 34.00
N ILE A 498 6.23 -10.26 33.91
CA ILE A 498 6.28 -9.11 33.02
C ILE A 498 7.26 -8.03 33.49
N LYS A 499 7.38 -7.82 34.81
CA LYS A 499 8.38 -6.94 35.40
C LYS A 499 9.80 -7.43 35.08
N GLY A 500 10.08 -8.73 35.22
CA GLY A 500 11.37 -9.32 34.92
C GLY A 500 11.79 -9.14 33.47
N ILE A 501 10.86 -9.18 32.53
CA ILE A 501 11.13 -8.88 31.11
C ILE A 501 11.60 -7.43 30.95
N VAL A 502 10.92 -6.47 31.58
CA VAL A 502 11.32 -5.05 31.53
C VAL A 502 12.68 -4.84 32.19
N GLU A 503 12.99 -5.53 33.30
CA GLU A 503 14.29 -5.50 33.94
C GLU A 503 15.41 -6.06 33.04
N GLN A 504 15.14 -7.14 32.33
CA GLN A 504 16.11 -7.71 31.37
C GLN A 504 16.39 -6.76 30.19
N ILE A 505 15.35 -6.10 29.67
CA ILE A 505 15.50 -5.07 28.63
C ILE A 505 16.33 -3.91 29.17
N ALA A 506 16.01 -3.39 30.36
CA ALA A 506 16.76 -2.30 30.98
C ALA A 506 18.23 -2.67 31.20
N ALA A 507 18.49 -3.87 31.71
CA ALA A 507 19.86 -4.39 31.89
C ALA A 507 20.61 -4.51 30.56
N LYS A 508 19.98 -5.00 29.49
CA LYS A 508 20.57 -5.09 28.14
C LYS A 508 20.93 -3.71 27.59
N MET A 509 20.11 -2.71 27.91
CA MET A 509 20.31 -1.32 27.48
C MET A 509 21.22 -0.52 28.46
N HIS A 510 21.75 -1.15 29.50
CA HIS A 510 22.55 -0.51 30.56
C HIS A 510 21.80 0.65 31.25
N VAL A 511 20.51 0.45 31.52
CA VAL A 511 19.62 1.40 32.18
C VAL A 511 19.28 0.89 33.58
N ASP A 512 19.59 1.69 34.61
CA ASP A 512 19.17 1.40 35.97
C ASP A 512 17.67 1.75 36.13
N ALA A 513 16.83 0.74 36.12
CA ALA A 513 15.38 0.90 36.22
C ALA A 513 14.91 0.77 37.67
N THR A 514 14.15 1.77 38.14
CA THR A 514 13.43 1.74 39.41
C THR A 514 11.91 1.66 39.15
N PHE A 515 11.18 0.97 40.00
CA PHE A 515 9.75 0.78 39.83
C PHE A 515 8.97 1.50 40.92
N ALA A 516 7.97 2.28 40.51
CA ALA A 516 7.04 2.94 41.40
C ALA A 516 5.59 2.55 41.06
N SER A 517 4.67 2.72 42.03
CA SER A 517 3.25 2.46 41.78
C SER A 517 2.71 3.39 40.70
N SER A 518 1.78 2.86 39.88
CA SER A 518 1.13 3.57 38.78
C SER A 518 -0.31 3.94 39.13
N ASP A 519 -0.82 5.02 38.56
CA ASP A 519 -2.23 5.45 38.61
C ASP A 519 -2.99 5.22 37.31
N GLN A 520 -2.31 4.67 36.27
CA GLN A 520 -2.91 4.43 34.96
C GLN A 520 -4.15 3.54 35.05
N GLN A 521 -5.28 4.04 34.52
CA GLN A 521 -6.59 3.40 34.70
C GLN A 521 -6.75 2.12 33.86
N TRP A 522 -6.05 2.00 32.75
CA TRP A 522 -6.07 0.80 31.89
C TRP A 522 -5.32 -0.39 32.51
N LEU A 523 -4.57 -0.16 33.59
CA LEU A 523 -3.92 -1.19 34.40
C LEU A 523 -4.70 -1.42 35.70
N ARG A 524 -4.70 -2.67 36.18
CA ARG A 524 -5.39 -3.12 37.41
C ARG A 524 -4.74 -2.51 38.65
N SER A 525 -5.52 -1.87 39.50
CA SER A 525 -5.05 -1.37 40.78
C SER A 525 -4.41 -2.47 41.63
N GLY A 526 -3.29 -2.18 42.27
CA GLY A 526 -2.51 -3.10 43.10
C GLY A 526 -1.62 -4.12 42.33
N LYS A 527 -1.70 -4.12 40.97
CA LYS A 527 -0.85 -4.98 40.10
C LYS A 527 -0.33 -4.15 38.92
N ARG A 528 0.16 -2.94 39.17
CA ARG A 528 0.64 -1.99 38.18
C ARG A 528 1.80 -1.17 38.68
N ALA A 529 2.77 -0.88 37.81
CA ALA A 529 3.91 -0.03 38.12
C ALA A 529 4.38 0.74 36.87
N ILE A 530 5.15 1.78 37.12
CA ILE A 530 5.91 2.52 36.11
C ILE A 530 7.38 2.25 36.38
N ALA A 531 8.13 1.94 35.33
CA ALA A 531 9.58 1.85 35.36
C ALA A 531 10.18 3.22 35.03
N TRP A 532 11.10 3.69 35.87
CA TRP A 532 11.78 4.98 35.78
C TRP A 532 13.29 4.82 35.69
N HIS A 533 13.94 5.72 34.97
CA HIS A 533 15.37 6.01 35.09
C HIS A 533 15.54 7.49 35.44
N GLY A 534 15.95 7.78 36.69
CA GLY A 534 15.90 9.14 37.19
C GLY A 534 14.45 9.66 37.22
N ASP A 535 14.20 10.75 36.52
CA ASP A 535 12.88 11.38 36.31
C ASP A 535 12.19 10.98 35.01
N ARG A 536 12.80 10.11 34.22
CA ARG A 536 12.28 9.68 32.92
C ARG A 536 11.54 8.36 33.03
N GLN A 537 10.27 8.36 32.62
CA GLN A 537 9.48 7.13 32.48
C GLN A 537 9.99 6.34 31.26
N ILE A 538 10.32 5.06 31.45
CA ILE A 538 10.81 4.16 30.40
C ILE A 538 9.80 3.07 30.03
N ALA A 539 8.94 2.66 30.96
CA ALA A 539 7.89 1.70 30.68
C ALA A 539 6.70 1.81 31.67
N SER A 540 5.54 1.33 31.22
CA SER A 540 4.39 1.01 32.07
C SER A 540 4.20 -0.51 32.09
N VAL A 541 3.98 -1.09 33.26
CA VAL A 541 3.92 -2.54 33.43
C VAL A 541 2.83 -2.95 34.40
N GLY A 542 2.11 -4.04 34.13
CA GLY A 542 1.09 -4.55 35.03
C GLY A 542 0.10 -5.49 34.39
N PHE A 543 -0.97 -5.78 35.14
CA PHE A 543 -2.14 -6.50 34.59
C PHE A 543 -3.14 -5.50 34.02
N LEU A 544 -3.80 -5.88 32.92
CA LEU A 544 -4.88 -5.10 32.35
C LEU A 544 -6.07 -4.96 33.32
N ALA A 545 -6.72 -3.82 33.28
CA ALA A 545 -7.97 -3.58 33.99
C ALA A 545 -9.12 -4.45 33.42
N ALA A 546 -10.13 -4.73 34.24
CA ALA A 546 -11.25 -5.58 33.85
C ALA A 546 -12.04 -5.01 32.67
N GLU A 547 -12.16 -3.70 32.59
CA GLU A 547 -12.86 -2.96 31.53
C GLU A 547 -12.20 -3.21 30.17
N VAL A 548 -10.85 -3.18 30.10
CA VAL A 548 -10.08 -3.44 28.88
C VAL A 548 -10.28 -4.90 28.46
N LEU A 549 -10.12 -5.85 29.38
CA LEU A 549 -10.31 -7.28 29.10
C LEU A 549 -11.73 -7.59 28.59
N HIS A 550 -12.74 -6.96 29.21
CA HIS A 550 -14.14 -7.12 28.83
C HIS A 550 -14.41 -6.60 27.41
N ALA A 551 -13.84 -5.44 27.03
CA ALA A 551 -14.00 -4.84 25.70
C ALA A 551 -13.49 -5.77 24.57
N PHE A 552 -12.46 -6.58 24.85
CA PHE A 552 -11.94 -7.60 23.91
C PHE A 552 -12.54 -9.01 24.13
N GLY A 553 -13.46 -9.19 25.11
CA GLY A 553 -14.03 -10.50 25.42
C GLY A 553 -13.00 -11.49 26.00
N ILE A 554 -11.90 -11.01 26.56
CA ILE A 554 -10.82 -11.85 27.10
C ILE A 554 -11.19 -12.33 28.51
N LYS A 555 -11.22 -13.65 28.70
CA LYS A 555 -11.38 -14.27 30.02
C LYS A 555 -10.01 -14.59 30.63
N GLY A 556 -9.86 -14.25 31.92
CA GLY A 556 -8.61 -14.45 32.67
C GLY A 556 -7.67 -13.26 32.59
N ASP A 557 -6.55 -13.35 33.28
CA ASP A 557 -5.59 -12.28 33.46
C ASP A 557 -4.66 -12.17 32.24
N VAL A 558 -4.30 -10.93 31.89
CA VAL A 558 -3.29 -10.61 30.89
C VAL A 558 -2.34 -9.59 31.49
N ALA A 559 -1.05 -9.93 31.52
CA ALA A 559 0.02 -9.02 31.95
C ALA A 559 0.63 -8.34 30.75
N VAL A 560 0.93 -7.05 30.86
CA VAL A 560 1.43 -6.23 29.76
C VAL A 560 2.56 -5.31 30.19
N ALA A 561 3.43 -4.98 29.23
CA ALA A 561 4.35 -3.86 29.32
C ALA A 561 4.23 -2.99 28.07
N ASP A 562 4.29 -1.69 28.25
CA ASP A 562 4.36 -0.68 27.20
C ASP A 562 5.62 0.15 27.41
N ILE A 563 6.59 0.03 26.51
CA ILE A 563 7.97 0.48 26.67
C ILE A 563 8.25 1.60 25.67
N ASP A 564 8.85 2.67 26.15
CA ASP A 564 9.30 3.81 25.34
C ASP A 564 10.74 3.60 24.88
N VAL A 565 10.93 3.31 23.58
CA VAL A 565 12.26 3.04 23.00
C VAL A 565 13.13 4.30 23.01
N GLU A 566 12.55 5.46 22.70
CA GLU A 566 13.27 6.74 22.70
C GLU A 566 13.76 7.09 24.12
N ALA A 567 12.90 6.87 25.11
CA ALA A 567 13.26 7.07 26.50
C ALA A 567 14.36 6.11 26.98
N LEU A 568 14.31 4.84 26.56
CA LEU A 568 15.36 3.86 26.85
C LEU A 568 16.70 4.24 26.22
N ILE A 569 16.73 4.61 24.94
CA ILE A 569 17.95 5.04 24.25
C ILE A 569 18.54 6.27 24.93
N ALA A 570 17.71 7.25 25.25
CA ALA A 570 18.17 8.47 25.90
C ALA A 570 18.62 8.26 27.37
N SER A 571 18.27 7.12 27.97
CA SER A 571 18.68 6.70 29.32
C SER A 571 19.86 5.72 29.28
N SER A 572 20.17 5.15 28.11
CA SER A 572 21.22 4.16 27.94
C SER A 572 22.60 4.77 28.16
N ASN A 573 23.42 4.09 28.94
CA ASN A 573 24.82 4.45 29.12
C ASN A 573 25.66 3.65 28.11
N SER A 574 26.23 4.32 27.13
CA SER A 574 27.13 3.72 26.12
C SER A 574 28.54 3.45 26.65
N GLU A 575 28.90 4.08 27.76
CA GLU A 575 30.21 3.92 28.41
C GLU A 575 30.06 2.97 29.60
N TRP A 576 30.26 1.70 29.37
CA TRP A 576 30.39 0.74 30.47
C TRP A 576 31.83 0.24 30.60
N THR A 577 32.27 0.12 31.83
CA THR A 577 33.58 -0.42 32.14
C THR A 577 33.45 -1.78 32.80
N MET A 578 34.28 -2.73 32.37
CA MET A 578 34.31 -4.05 32.97
C MET A 578 34.84 -3.96 34.38
N ALA A 579 34.06 -4.40 35.37
CA ALA A 579 34.55 -4.54 36.74
C ALA A 579 35.56 -5.70 36.81
N PRO A 580 36.67 -5.57 37.55
CA PRO A 580 37.62 -6.64 37.75
C PRO A 580 36.94 -7.86 38.38
N VAL A 581 37.24 -9.05 37.85
CA VAL A 581 36.77 -10.30 38.46
C VAL A 581 37.51 -10.50 39.78
N ALA A 582 36.75 -10.71 40.86
CA ALA A 582 37.32 -10.95 42.16
C ALA A 582 38.14 -12.27 42.18
N ARG A 583 39.36 -12.21 42.70
CA ARG A 583 40.27 -13.36 42.78
C ARG A 583 40.04 -14.21 44.02
N PHE A 584 39.34 -13.67 45.01
CA PHE A 584 39.12 -14.30 46.31
C PHE A 584 37.66 -14.68 46.46
N PRO A 585 37.34 -15.79 47.18
CA PRO A 585 35.94 -16.21 47.34
C PRO A 585 35.19 -15.23 48.24
N GLY A 586 33.90 -15.02 47.90
CA GLY A 586 33.02 -14.24 48.74
C GLY A 586 32.38 -15.07 49.84
N VAL A 587 31.86 -14.40 50.85
CA VAL A 587 31.15 -14.99 52.01
C VAL A 587 29.65 -14.72 51.89
N PRO A 588 28.82 -15.73 51.70
CA PRO A 588 27.35 -15.55 51.70
C PRO A 588 26.82 -15.41 53.15
N MET A 589 25.95 -14.42 53.37
CA MET A 589 25.21 -14.22 54.61
C MET A 589 23.71 -14.10 54.33
N ILE A 590 22.91 -14.42 55.33
CA ILE A 590 21.46 -14.35 55.23
C ILE A 590 20.94 -13.41 56.31
N LEU A 591 20.07 -12.48 55.91
CA LEU A 591 19.33 -11.62 56.85
C LEU A 591 17.86 -11.92 56.71
N ALA A 592 17.27 -12.50 57.75
CA ALA A 592 15.83 -12.74 57.81
C ALA A 592 15.17 -11.69 58.72
N LEU A 593 14.06 -11.13 58.26
CA LEU A 593 13.30 -10.08 58.96
C LEU A 593 11.82 -10.20 58.73
N THR A 594 11.04 -9.62 59.68
CA THR A 594 9.60 -9.44 59.53
C THR A 594 9.26 -7.95 59.48
N HIS A 595 8.30 -7.62 58.65
CA HIS A 595 7.82 -6.24 58.49
C HIS A 595 6.35 -6.19 58.10
N GLY A 596 5.74 -5.02 58.19
CA GLY A 596 4.39 -4.77 57.72
C GLY A 596 4.30 -4.83 56.20
N ARG A 597 3.11 -5.05 55.69
CA ARG A 597 2.83 -5.17 54.25
C ARG A 597 3.02 -3.86 53.48
N ASP A 598 2.94 -2.74 54.19
CA ASP A 598 3.14 -1.37 53.69
C ASP A 598 4.61 -0.99 53.48
N LEU A 599 5.57 -1.78 54.02
CA LEU A 599 6.98 -1.57 53.79
C LEU A 599 7.44 -2.25 52.50
N GLU A 600 7.73 -1.43 51.49
CA GLU A 600 8.22 -1.91 50.19
C GLU A 600 9.63 -2.51 50.29
N TYR A 601 9.86 -3.62 49.60
CA TYR A 601 11.16 -4.28 49.51
C TYR A 601 12.28 -3.35 49.06
N GLN A 602 12.02 -2.46 48.09
CA GLN A 602 13.00 -1.49 47.62
C GLN A 602 13.51 -0.57 48.72
N ARG A 603 12.64 -0.12 49.59
CA ARG A 603 13.05 0.72 50.75
C ARG A 603 13.99 0.00 51.69
N ILE A 604 13.85 -1.33 51.84
CA ILE A 604 14.77 -2.15 52.63
C ILE A 604 16.14 -2.20 51.97
N VAL A 605 16.19 -2.46 50.66
CA VAL A 605 17.41 -2.50 49.87
C VAL A 605 18.13 -1.15 49.84
N ASP A 606 17.40 -0.07 49.63
CA ASP A 606 17.95 1.30 49.61
C ASP A 606 18.52 1.70 50.96
N ALA A 607 17.87 1.34 52.06
CA ALA A 607 18.38 1.55 53.39
C ALA A 607 19.68 0.78 53.61
N ILE A 608 19.77 -0.48 53.19
CA ILE A 608 20.98 -1.31 53.26
C ILE A 608 22.10 -0.66 52.44
N ARG A 609 21.85 -0.25 51.23
CA ARG A 609 22.82 0.40 50.35
C ARG A 609 23.32 1.73 50.88
N SER A 610 22.48 2.47 51.62
CA SER A 610 22.85 3.76 52.21
C SER A 610 23.82 3.62 53.37
N PHE A 611 24.07 2.42 53.91
CA PHE A 611 24.89 2.22 55.11
C PHE A 611 26.37 2.13 54.83
N ASP A 612 26.82 2.07 53.60
CA ASP A 612 28.25 1.88 53.19
C ASP A 612 28.91 0.76 53.98
N VAL A 613 28.34 -0.43 53.94
CA VAL A 613 28.82 -1.61 54.68
C VAL A 613 30.05 -2.17 54.03
N PRO A 614 31.19 -2.29 54.80
CA PRO A 614 32.40 -2.80 54.23
C PRO A 614 32.22 -4.19 53.58
N TYR A 615 32.80 -4.38 52.38
CA TYR A 615 32.79 -5.62 51.59
C TYR A 615 31.42 -6.11 51.14
N LEU A 616 30.31 -5.44 51.42
CA LEU A 616 29.01 -5.82 50.90
C LEU A 616 28.97 -5.54 49.39
N HIS A 617 28.95 -6.60 48.61
CA HIS A 617 28.99 -6.55 47.15
C HIS A 617 27.56 -6.64 46.52
N GLU A 618 26.74 -7.55 47.06
CA GLU A 618 25.42 -7.81 46.53
C GLU A 618 24.38 -8.06 47.62
N VAL A 619 23.16 -7.58 47.36
CA VAL A 619 21.98 -7.83 48.20
C VAL A 619 20.83 -8.26 47.28
N GLY A 620 20.26 -9.42 47.52
CA GLY A 620 19.14 -9.96 46.75
C GLY A 620 18.06 -10.57 47.60
N LEU A 621 16.83 -10.60 47.10
CA LEU A 621 15.72 -11.33 47.71
C LEU A 621 15.97 -12.83 47.55
N ARG A 622 15.95 -13.58 48.64
CA ARG A 622 16.07 -15.03 48.65
C ARG A 622 14.75 -15.72 48.87
N ASP A 623 13.91 -15.18 49.78
CA ASP A 623 12.60 -15.72 50.06
C ASP A 623 11.66 -14.62 50.59
N ARG A 624 10.37 -14.75 50.30
CA ARG A 624 9.31 -13.88 50.79
C ARG A 624 8.10 -14.72 51.13
N PHE A 625 7.79 -14.77 52.39
CA PHE A 625 6.70 -15.58 52.94
C PHE A 625 5.67 -14.73 53.67
N VAL A 626 4.40 -14.96 53.38
CA VAL A 626 3.27 -14.36 54.13
C VAL A 626 2.68 -15.46 55.01
N PRO A 627 2.78 -15.34 56.36
CA PRO A 627 2.22 -16.34 57.25
C PRO A 627 0.71 -16.41 57.13
N ALA A 628 0.17 -17.65 57.13
CA ALA A 628 -1.29 -17.87 57.03
C ALA A 628 -2.09 -17.30 58.17
N GLU A 629 -1.43 -17.03 59.29
CA GLU A 629 -2.04 -16.52 60.54
C GLU A 629 -2.17 -14.99 60.61
N SER A 630 -1.54 -14.26 59.69
CA SER A 630 -1.55 -12.79 59.65
C SER A 630 -1.26 -12.25 58.27
N ASP A 631 -2.26 -11.68 57.64
CA ASP A 631 -2.13 -11.03 56.33
C ASP A 631 -1.30 -9.75 56.34
N ASP A 632 -1.04 -9.17 57.53
CA ASP A 632 -0.34 -7.87 57.67
C ASP A 632 1.18 -8.01 57.84
N ILE A 633 1.68 -9.22 58.08
CA ILE A 633 3.11 -9.46 58.32
C ILE A 633 3.73 -10.23 57.16
N ILE A 634 4.85 -9.74 56.69
CA ILE A 634 5.68 -10.39 55.69
C ILE A 634 6.99 -10.82 56.33
N LYS A 635 7.42 -12.05 56.07
CA LYS A 635 8.77 -12.53 56.36
C LYS A 635 9.60 -12.42 55.08
N THR A 636 10.67 -11.62 55.14
CA THR A 636 11.60 -11.42 53.99
C THR A 636 12.96 -11.95 54.37
N THR A 637 13.54 -12.80 53.52
CA THR A 637 14.89 -13.32 53.68
C THR A 637 15.75 -12.74 52.55
N LEU A 638 16.78 -12.00 52.92
CA LEU A 638 17.78 -11.41 52.04
C LEU A 638 19.01 -12.26 51.99
N GLY A 639 19.49 -12.56 50.77
CA GLY A 639 20.84 -13.07 50.54
C GLY A 639 21.80 -11.89 50.38
N MET A 640 22.90 -11.90 51.09
CA MET A 640 23.96 -10.88 51.05
C MET A 640 25.28 -11.52 50.67
N TRP A 641 25.98 -10.91 49.77
CA TRP A 641 27.30 -11.38 49.31
C TRP A 641 28.38 -10.39 49.70
N TYR A 642 29.31 -10.82 50.56
CA TYR A 642 30.45 -10.01 51.00
C TYR A 642 31.72 -10.49 50.30
N GLN A 643 32.47 -9.57 49.71
CA GLN A 643 33.66 -9.89 48.93
C GLN A 643 34.71 -8.78 48.99
N ALA A 644 35.97 -9.17 49.20
CA ALA A 644 37.12 -8.30 49.04
C ALA A 644 37.87 -8.64 47.74
N PHE A 645 38.50 -7.65 47.14
CA PHE A 645 39.24 -7.82 45.90
C PHE A 645 40.74 -8.09 46.13
N ASP A 646 41.23 -7.87 47.37
CA ASP A 646 42.61 -7.91 47.77
C ASP A 646 43.00 -9.13 48.65
N ARG A 647 42.01 -9.76 49.31
CA ARG A 647 42.19 -10.89 50.22
C ARG A 647 40.96 -11.73 50.42
N SER A 648 41.11 -12.93 51.03
CA SER A 648 39.97 -13.69 51.54
C SER A 648 39.43 -13.09 52.82
N LEU A 649 38.10 -13.08 52.94
CA LEU A 649 37.40 -12.65 54.16
C LEU A 649 37.15 -13.84 55.09
N THR A 650 37.21 -13.63 56.38
CA THR A 650 36.82 -14.64 57.37
C THR A 650 35.34 -14.49 57.74
N GLN A 651 34.72 -15.59 58.18
CA GLN A 651 33.32 -15.58 58.57
C GLN A 651 33.04 -14.72 59.80
N ASP A 652 33.98 -14.70 60.76
CA ASP A 652 33.90 -13.91 61.99
C ASP A 652 33.96 -12.40 61.70
N GLU A 653 34.84 -11.99 60.81
CA GLU A 653 34.96 -10.59 60.36
C GLU A 653 33.67 -10.10 59.75
N ILE A 654 33.09 -10.90 58.84
CA ILE A 654 31.83 -10.53 58.17
C ILE A 654 30.64 -10.59 59.12
N ALA A 655 30.59 -11.54 60.06
CA ALA A 655 29.51 -11.62 61.05
C ALA A 655 29.35 -10.32 61.85
N SER A 656 30.45 -9.63 62.18
CA SER A 656 30.42 -8.32 62.86
C SER A 656 29.78 -7.23 61.99
N HIS A 657 30.21 -7.10 60.71
CA HIS A 657 29.65 -6.13 59.78
C HIS A 657 28.16 -6.44 59.49
N HIS A 658 27.81 -7.68 59.34
CA HIS A 658 26.45 -8.14 59.09
C HIS A 658 25.54 -7.83 60.30
N HIS A 659 26.00 -8.08 61.54
CA HIS A 659 25.22 -7.76 62.75
C HIS A 659 25.04 -6.24 62.92
N GLN A 660 26.06 -5.45 62.64
CA GLN A 660 25.95 -3.98 62.68
C GLN A 660 24.94 -3.47 61.63
N LEU A 661 24.96 -4.00 60.41
CA LEU A 661 23.98 -3.68 59.39
C LEU A 661 22.57 -4.03 59.83
N ALA A 662 22.37 -5.25 60.33
CA ALA A 662 21.04 -5.69 60.80
C ALA A 662 20.50 -4.78 61.93
N THR A 663 21.36 -4.40 62.87
CA THR A 663 20.99 -3.49 63.98
C THR A 663 20.60 -2.08 63.45
N ARG A 664 21.41 -1.55 62.53
CA ARG A 664 21.11 -0.24 61.90
C ARG A 664 19.80 -0.27 61.10
N LEU A 665 19.55 -1.37 60.37
CA LEU A 665 18.33 -1.54 59.61
C LEU A 665 17.10 -1.56 60.50
N ALA A 666 17.14 -2.31 61.62
CA ALA A 666 16.07 -2.39 62.58
C ALA A 666 15.82 -1.05 63.37
N ALA A 667 16.85 -0.20 63.46
CA ALA A 667 16.72 1.14 64.01
C ALA A 667 16.12 2.16 63.02
N MET A 668 16.35 1.96 61.71
CA MET A 668 15.90 2.89 60.65
C MET A 668 14.52 2.58 60.12
N LEU A 669 14.16 1.30 60.01
CA LEU A 669 12.93 0.83 59.41
C LEU A 669 12.09 0.02 60.41
N PRO A 670 10.75 -0.03 60.26
CA PRO A 670 9.87 -0.82 61.13
C PRO A 670 9.97 -2.32 60.79
N VAL A 671 11.16 -2.90 60.99
CA VAL A 671 11.47 -4.32 60.77
C VAL A 671 11.89 -4.98 62.10
N LYS A 672 11.57 -6.28 62.22
CA LYS A 672 12.08 -7.11 63.33
C LYS A 672 12.99 -8.19 62.73
N LEU A 673 14.17 -8.35 63.28
CA LEU A 673 15.10 -9.39 62.93
C LEU A 673 14.59 -10.76 63.43
N LEU A 674 14.81 -11.82 62.62
CA LEU A 674 14.46 -13.20 62.93
C LEU A 674 15.68 -14.02 63.36
#